data_db683ec120b61f2fff2b1dda3c245b30
#
_entry.id   db683ec120b61f2fff2b1dda3c245b30
#
_cell.length_a   1.000
_cell.length_b   1.000
_cell.length_c   1.000
_cell.angle_alpha   90.00
_cell.angle_beta   90.00
_cell.angle_gamma   90.00
#
_symmetry.space_group_name_H-M   'P 1'
#
loop_
_entity.id
_entity.type
_entity.pdbx_description
1 polymer ?
#
loop_
_entity_poly.entity_id
_entity_poly.type
_entity_poly.pdbx_seq_one_letter_code
_entity_poly.pdbx_strand_id
1 'polypeptide(L)'
;MPKRTDIQSIMIIGAGPIIIGQACEFDYSGAQACKALKKEGFKVILVNSNPATIMTDPTLADKTYIEPIEWQSIAKIIEKERPDAILPTMGGQTGLNTALTLAKEGVLEKYGVELIGASREAIDKAEDRELFDKTMKSIGIDTPTSGIAHSMDDAFAVQKEIGFPCIIRPSFTLGGTGGGVAYNIQEFEEICKKGLDLSPTNELLIDESLIGWKEFELEVVRDRNDNCIIICSIENIDPMGVHTGDSITIAPAQTLTDKEYQVLRDLSFKILREIGVETGGSNVQFAVNPSTGKVVVIEMNPRVSRSSALASKATGFPIAKVAALLSVGFTLDELKNDITQGLTPASFEPSIDYVVTKIPKFAFEKFPQANSRLTTQMKSVGEVMSIGRTFQESFQKALQSMEEGLYGFESILDSEKNQNETLQYELTFPGPSRMLYLADAMRLGWDDEKLHKLTGIDPWFLFQFRDLINEELNLEGLRIDQIEKEKLLALKQKGFSDRKLATCLRSEEKEIRKRRISENILPAFKRVDTCAGEFATETAYMYSTYDGFCESNPTANKKVIVLGSGPNRIGQGIEFDYCCVHASMALQEEGYESIMINCNPETVSTDYDTSNRLYFEPITEEKVLDIIELEKPVGVIIQFGGQTPLKLAEALHDKGVKILGTDIDAIDRSEDRKRFQELINLLSLKQPTNTTVKNLDEALEASETIGYPIVVRPSYVLGGRAMELVHKKEELKKYLGEAVEISEDKPILLDSYLKDAIELDVDVISDGKDIKIGGVLQHIEQAGIHSGDSACSLPPYSLDKKIINEIKAQAVKIAKELNIIGLMNVQFAVIENEIFIIEVNPRDANNLNIRDGNDVWVSGPEGARIKVKAMVTERVGEGVAFMPFHFGGHYQGKVLRDKYPKGADPIVLGESTNTVQTYGYDSVTQMQETKATLCSIMPA
;
A
#
# COMPACT_ATOMS: atom_id res chain seq x y z
N MET A 1 9.85 -37.41 -2.23
CA MET A 1 10.17 -35.98 -1.99
C MET A 1 9.17 -35.17 -2.79
N PRO A 2 8.50 -34.24 -2.17
CA PRO A 2 7.39 -33.51 -2.77
C PRO A 2 7.83 -32.47 -3.80
N LYS A 3 9.01 -31.85 -3.60
CA LYS A 3 9.53 -30.83 -4.50
C LYS A 3 9.69 -31.34 -5.93
N ARG A 4 9.15 -30.61 -6.88
CA ARG A 4 9.33 -30.88 -8.31
C ARG A 4 10.80 -30.70 -8.72
N THR A 5 11.35 -31.71 -9.35
CA THR A 5 12.77 -31.73 -9.82
C THR A 5 12.89 -31.47 -11.32
N ASP A 6 11.77 -31.46 -12.02
CA ASP A 6 11.62 -31.19 -13.45
C ASP A 6 11.55 -29.69 -13.77
N ILE A 7 11.24 -28.84 -12.77
CA ILE A 7 11.28 -27.38 -12.85
C ILE A 7 12.58 -26.87 -12.20
N GLN A 8 13.29 -25.97 -12.87
CA GLN A 8 14.50 -25.32 -12.37
C GLN A 8 14.36 -23.79 -12.34
N SER A 9 13.56 -23.24 -13.26
CA SER A 9 13.35 -21.81 -13.42
C SER A 9 11.89 -21.44 -13.47
N ILE A 10 11.50 -20.40 -12.72
CA ILE A 10 10.11 -19.97 -12.57
C ILE A 10 10.03 -18.48 -12.86
N MET A 11 9.10 -18.08 -13.74
CA MET A 11 8.76 -16.69 -13.96
C MET A 11 7.56 -16.32 -13.09
N ILE A 12 7.70 -15.23 -12.32
CA ILE A 12 6.60 -14.61 -11.57
C ILE A 12 6.17 -13.36 -12.33
N ILE A 13 4.87 -13.25 -12.60
CA ILE A 13 4.27 -12.04 -13.18
C ILE A 13 3.71 -11.19 -12.04
N GLY A 14 4.15 -9.95 -11.91
CA GLY A 14 3.68 -9.00 -10.92
C GLY A 14 2.34 -8.34 -11.30
N ALA A 15 1.91 -7.38 -10.49
CA ALA A 15 0.60 -6.74 -10.61
C ALA A 15 0.60 -5.45 -11.44
N GLY A 16 1.76 -4.92 -11.79
CA GLY A 16 1.86 -3.63 -12.47
C GLY A 16 1.73 -2.43 -11.52
N PRO A 17 1.19 -1.30 -12.01
CA PRO A 17 0.99 -0.12 -11.20
C PRO A 17 -0.09 -0.35 -10.14
N ILE A 18 -0.01 0.42 -9.04
CA ILE A 18 -1.06 0.44 -8.02
C ILE A 18 -2.28 1.16 -8.58
N ILE A 19 -3.42 0.49 -8.56
CA ILE A 19 -4.72 1.03 -8.96
C ILE A 19 -5.77 0.67 -7.92
N ILE A 20 -6.91 1.40 -7.92
CA ILE A 20 -8.05 1.03 -7.08
C ILE A 20 -8.52 -0.38 -7.45
N GLY A 21 -8.57 -1.28 -6.46
CA GLY A 21 -8.91 -2.70 -6.67
C GLY A 21 -7.69 -3.64 -6.75
N GLN A 22 -6.49 -3.12 -6.99
CA GLN A 22 -5.24 -3.91 -7.06
C GLN A 22 -4.07 -3.06 -6.54
N ALA A 23 -3.82 -3.12 -5.24
CA ALA A 23 -2.88 -2.26 -4.54
C ALA A 23 -1.60 -2.98 -4.09
N CYS A 24 -1.05 -2.59 -2.93
CA CYS A 24 0.26 -3.02 -2.44
C CYS A 24 0.31 -4.46 -1.96
N GLU A 25 -0.82 -5.12 -1.74
CA GLU A 25 -0.92 -6.52 -1.32
C GLU A 25 -0.21 -7.49 -2.27
N PHE A 26 -0.04 -7.10 -3.53
CA PHE A 26 0.67 -7.93 -4.51
C PHE A 26 2.18 -7.74 -4.49
N ASP A 27 2.68 -6.65 -3.90
CA ASP A 27 4.11 -6.55 -3.56
C ASP A 27 4.46 -7.56 -2.46
N TYR A 28 3.63 -7.62 -1.41
CA TYR A 28 3.76 -8.65 -0.38
C TYR A 28 3.79 -10.06 -0.98
N SER A 29 2.77 -10.43 -1.79
CA SER A 29 2.67 -11.79 -2.34
C SER A 29 3.83 -12.13 -3.28
N GLY A 30 4.24 -11.20 -4.14
CA GLY A 30 5.36 -11.36 -5.05
C GLY A 30 6.69 -11.49 -4.32
N ALA A 31 6.94 -10.65 -3.31
CA ALA A 31 8.15 -10.70 -2.50
C ALA A 31 8.26 -12.03 -1.73
N GLN A 32 7.18 -12.48 -1.09
CA GLN A 32 7.15 -13.77 -0.37
C GLN A 32 7.34 -14.96 -1.32
N ALA A 33 6.75 -14.94 -2.51
CA ALA A 33 6.95 -15.98 -3.51
C ALA A 33 8.42 -16.04 -3.99
N CYS A 34 9.03 -14.89 -4.28
CA CYS A 34 10.45 -14.82 -4.65
C CYS A 34 11.35 -15.40 -3.56
N LYS A 35 11.18 -14.98 -2.30
CA LYS A 35 11.93 -15.49 -1.15
C LYS A 35 11.78 -17.00 -1.01
N ALA A 36 10.54 -17.51 -1.06
CA ALA A 36 10.23 -18.92 -0.87
C ALA A 36 10.86 -19.80 -1.97
N LEU A 37 10.69 -19.43 -3.24
CA LEU A 37 11.19 -20.20 -4.37
C LEU A 37 12.72 -20.18 -4.48
N LYS A 38 13.36 -19.03 -4.22
CA LYS A 38 14.84 -18.93 -4.15
C LYS A 38 15.42 -19.78 -3.03
N LYS A 39 14.78 -19.76 -1.84
CA LYS A 39 15.22 -20.60 -0.71
C LYS A 39 15.19 -22.08 -1.05
N GLU A 40 14.25 -22.51 -1.88
CA GLU A 40 14.18 -23.87 -2.40
C GLU A 40 15.13 -24.14 -3.58
N GLY A 41 15.88 -23.14 -4.02
CA GLY A 41 16.90 -23.27 -5.06
C GLY A 41 16.39 -23.22 -6.50
N PHE A 42 15.19 -22.67 -6.72
CA PHE A 42 14.71 -22.33 -8.05
C PHE A 42 15.33 -21.03 -8.54
N LYS A 43 15.60 -20.92 -9.83
CA LYS A 43 15.93 -19.66 -10.48
C LYS A 43 14.65 -18.86 -10.67
N VAL A 44 14.56 -17.68 -10.05
CA VAL A 44 13.38 -16.82 -10.11
C VAL A 44 13.60 -15.68 -11.10
N ILE A 45 12.66 -15.54 -12.04
CA ILE A 45 12.60 -14.45 -13.01
C ILE A 45 11.33 -13.65 -12.68
N LEU A 46 11.49 -12.39 -12.30
CA LEU A 46 10.37 -11.51 -12.00
C LEU A 46 10.14 -10.52 -13.14
N VAL A 47 8.87 -10.31 -13.50
CA VAL A 47 8.44 -9.26 -14.42
C VAL A 47 7.41 -8.38 -13.73
N ASN A 48 7.69 -7.10 -13.54
CA ASN A 48 6.75 -6.11 -13.02
C ASN A 48 7.10 -4.73 -13.56
N SER A 49 6.10 -3.90 -13.82
CA SER A 49 6.30 -2.55 -14.36
C SER A 49 6.45 -1.48 -13.25
N ASN A 50 6.17 -1.80 -12.01
CA ASN A 50 6.27 -0.88 -10.89
C ASN A 50 7.67 -0.94 -10.25
N PRO A 51 8.51 0.10 -10.38
CA PRO A 51 9.87 0.12 -9.84
C PRO A 51 9.93 0.38 -8.33
N ALA A 52 8.83 0.86 -7.72
CA ALA A 52 8.79 1.23 -6.30
C ALA A 52 8.46 0.05 -5.36
N THR A 53 8.30 -1.16 -5.90
CA THR A 53 7.95 -2.36 -5.13
C THR A 53 9.18 -3.06 -4.57
N ILE A 54 9.04 -3.71 -3.42
CA ILE A 54 10.06 -4.58 -2.85
C ILE A 54 10.29 -5.80 -3.76
N MET A 55 9.23 -6.35 -4.36
CA MET A 55 9.39 -7.50 -5.26
C MET A 55 10.36 -7.22 -6.41
N THR A 56 10.43 -5.98 -6.90
CA THR A 56 11.33 -5.58 -7.99
C THR A 56 12.74 -5.25 -7.53
N ASP A 57 13.03 -5.33 -6.24
CA ASP A 57 14.38 -5.15 -5.73
C ASP A 57 15.32 -6.19 -6.33
N PRO A 58 16.52 -5.78 -6.81
CA PRO A 58 17.49 -6.68 -7.46
C PRO A 58 17.93 -7.87 -6.59
N THR A 59 17.78 -7.79 -5.27
CA THR A 59 18.17 -8.84 -4.34
C THR A 59 17.15 -9.98 -4.25
N LEU A 60 15.88 -9.72 -4.59
CA LEU A 60 14.81 -10.70 -4.40
C LEU A 60 14.77 -11.77 -5.49
N ALA A 61 14.80 -11.40 -6.75
CA ALA A 61 14.80 -12.35 -7.87
C ALA A 61 16.21 -12.54 -8.43
N ASP A 62 16.46 -13.63 -9.15
CA ASP A 62 17.73 -13.85 -9.86
C ASP A 62 17.79 -12.95 -11.11
N LYS A 63 16.64 -12.62 -11.67
CA LYS A 63 16.48 -11.63 -12.74
C LYS A 63 15.19 -10.86 -12.55
N THR A 64 15.28 -9.55 -12.61
CA THR A 64 14.12 -8.64 -12.53
C THR A 64 14.01 -7.87 -13.83
N TYR A 65 12.81 -7.87 -14.41
CA TYR A 65 12.44 -7.11 -15.59
C TYR A 65 11.43 -6.03 -15.19
N ILE A 66 11.83 -4.76 -15.32
CA ILE A 66 10.92 -3.61 -15.18
C ILE A 66 10.36 -3.32 -16.57
N GLU A 67 9.30 -4.03 -16.92
CA GLU A 67 8.70 -4.02 -18.26
C GLU A 67 7.17 -4.01 -18.16
N PRO A 68 6.47 -3.51 -19.19
CA PRO A 68 5.02 -3.57 -19.23
C PRO A 68 4.51 -5.01 -19.10
N ILE A 69 3.45 -5.18 -18.29
CA ILE A 69 2.79 -6.48 -18.11
C ILE A 69 1.79 -6.67 -19.26
N GLU A 70 2.32 -6.78 -20.46
CA GLU A 70 1.61 -7.10 -21.69
C GLU A 70 2.13 -8.42 -22.25
N TRP A 71 1.24 -9.24 -22.81
CA TRP A 71 1.62 -10.56 -23.26
C TRP A 71 2.75 -10.55 -24.31
N GLN A 72 2.83 -9.50 -25.15
CA GLN A 72 3.88 -9.34 -26.17
C GLN A 72 5.27 -9.13 -25.53
N SER A 73 5.34 -8.29 -24.51
CA SER A 73 6.58 -8.02 -23.76
C SER A 73 7.03 -9.27 -23.01
N ILE A 74 6.08 -9.94 -22.32
CA ILE A 74 6.37 -11.15 -21.55
C ILE A 74 6.74 -12.31 -22.50
N ALA A 75 6.12 -12.42 -23.68
CA ALA A 75 6.49 -13.44 -24.68
C ALA A 75 7.96 -13.30 -25.11
N LYS A 76 8.47 -12.06 -25.28
CA LYS A 76 9.89 -11.80 -25.59
C LYS A 76 10.81 -12.22 -24.44
N ILE A 77 10.39 -11.97 -23.19
CA ILE A 77 11.14 -12.40 -22.01
C ILE A 77 11.16 -13.93 -21.91
N ILE A 78 10.02 -14.59 -22.14
CA ILE A 78 9.94 -16.06 -22.21
C ILE A 78 10.86 -16.61 -23.30
N GLU A 79 10.86 -16.02 -24.49
CA GLU A 79 11.74 -16.42 -25.59
C GLU A 79 13.20 -16.35 -25.20
N LYS A 80 13.60 -15.34 -24.43
CA LYS A 80 14.97 -15.08 -23.99
C LYS A 80 15.38 -15.95 -22.81
N GLU A 81 14.57 -15.98 -21.75
CA GLU A 81 14.91 -16.60 -20.47
C GLU A 81 14.57 -18.11 -20.41
N ARG A 82 13.60 -18.55 -21.21
CA ARG A 82 13.14 -19.95 -21.28
C ARG A 82 12.82 -20.50 -19.88
N PRO A 83 11.91 -19.87 -19.12
CA PRO A 83 11.49 -20.42 -17.85
C PRO A 83 10.79 -21.77 -18.06
N ASP A 84 10.94 -22.70 -17.12
CA ASP A 84 10.22 -23.97 -17.14
C ASP A 84 8.74 -23.77 -16.78
N ALA A 85 8.45 -22.79 -15.91
CA ALA A 85 7.11 -22.51 -15.45
C ALA A 85 6.83 -21.02 -15.26
N ILE A 86 5.54 -20.65 -15.26
CA ILE A 86 5.02 -19.32 -14.90
C ILE A 86 4.07 -19.44 -13.71
N LEU A 87 4.26 -18.58 -12.71
CA LEU A 87 3.40 -18.43 -11.54
C LEU A 87 2.67 -17.07 -11.60
N PRO A 88 1.43 -16.99 -12.11
CA PRO A 88 0.70 -15.73 -12.26
C PRO A 88 -0.15 -15.37 -11.04
N THR A 89 -0.41 -16.32 -10.14
CA THR A 89 -1.37 -16.17 -9.03
C THR A 89 -0.92 -15.18 -7.95
N MET A 90 0.32 -14.68 -8.04
CA MET A 90 0.89 -13.68 -7.14
C MET A 90 0.73 -12.24 -7.64
N GLY A 91 0.36 -12.03 -8.90
CA GLY A 91 0.26 -10.71 -9.55
C GLY A 91 -1.17 -10.21 -9.75
N GLY A 92 -2.10 -10.66 -8.93
CA GLY A 92 -3.50 -10.24 -9.01
C GLY A 92 -4.16 -10.58 -10.34
N GLN A 93 -5.19 -9.81 -10.69
CA GLN A 93 -5.93 -10.00 -11.93
C GLN A 93 -5.08 -9.73 -13.17
N THR A 94 -4.18 -8.74 -13.09
CA THR A 94 -3.26 -8.43 -14.19
C THR A 94 -2.38 -9.63 -14.54
N GLY A 95 -1.80 -10.28 -13.53
CA GLY A 95 -0.98 -11.49 -13.72
C GLY A 95 -1.76 -12.64 -14.34
N LEU A 96 -2.99 -12.91 -13.84
CA LEU A 96 -3.85 -13.95 -14.37
C LEU A 96 -4.26 -13.70 -15.82
N ASN A 97 -4.79 -12.53 -16.14
CA ASN A 97 -5.25 -12.15 -17.46
C ASN A 97 -4.12 -12.25 -18.49
N THR A 98 -2.92 -11.81 -18.10
CA THR A 98 -1.75 -11.89 -18.98
C THR A 98 -1.33 -13.34 -19.23
N ALA A 99 -1.35 -14.19 -18.21
CA ALA A 99 -1.02 -15.63 -18.36
C ALA A 99 -2.04 -16.35 -19.22
N LEU A 100 -3.34 -16.07 -19.06
CA LEU A 100 -4.40 -16.61 -19.93
C LEU A 100 -4.18 -16.19 -21.39
N THR A 101 -3.83 -14.93 -21.63
CA THR A 101 -3.56 -14.43 -22.97
C THR A 101 -2.33 -15.11 -23.58
N LEU A 102 -1.24 -15.29 -22.82
CA LEU A 102 -0.05 -16.02 -23.28
C LEU A 102 -0.39 -17.48 -23.66
N ALA A 103 -1.26 -18.12 -22.88
CA ALA A 103 -1.74 -19.48 -23.18
C ALA A 103 -2.60 -19.49 -24.45
N LYS A 104 -3.53 -18.54 -24.58
CA LYS A 104 -4.43 -18.41 -25.74
C LYS A 104 -3.67 -18.14 -27.04
N GLU A 105 -2.65 -17.29 -26.98
CA GLU A 105 -1.78 -16.97 -28.14
C GLU A 105 -0.75 -18.07 -28.43
N GLY A 106 -0.77 -19.18 -27.70
CA GLY A 106 0.11 -20.34 -27.92
C GLY A 106 1.56 -20.12 -27.51
N VAL A 107 1.88 -19.04 -26.79
CA VAL A 107 3.25 -18.72 -26.36
C VAL A 107 3.77 -19.76 -25.39
N LEU A 108 2.96 -20.17 -24.42
CA LEU A 108 3.35 -21.15 -23.41
C LEU A 108 3.66 -22.51 -24.07
N GLU A 109 2.79 -22.98 -24.96
CA GLU A 109 2.98 -24.22 -25.71
C GLU A 109 4.23 -24.17 -26.60
N LYS A 110 4.41 -23.06 -27.33
CA LYS A 110 5.57 -22.86 -28.22
C LYS A 110 6.90 -23.01 -27.52
N TYR A 111 6.99 -22.56 -26.28
CA TYR A 111 8.25 -22.55 -25.53
C TYR A 111 8.33 -23.63 -24.44
N GLY A 112 7.29 -24.45 -24.31
CA GLY A 112 7.22 -25.54 -23.33
C GLY A 112 7.14 -25.05 -21.89
N VAL A 113 6.46 -23.92 -21.62
CA VAL A 113 6.34 -23.28 -20.31
C VAL A 113 5.06 -23.74 -19.63
N GLU A 114 5.18 -24.27 -18.42
CA GLU A 114 4.04 -24.75 -17.63
C GLU A 114 3.39 -23.61 -16.85
N LEU A 115 2.06 -23.58 -16.79
CA LEU A 115 1.32 -22.68 -15.92
C LEU A 115 1.12 -23.38 -14.57
N ILE A 116 1.72 -22.82 -13.50
CA ILE A 116 1.65 -23.34 -12.13
C ILE A 116 0.87 -22.41 -11.20
N GLY A 117 0.43 -22.92 -10.04
CA GLY A 117 -0.38 -22.19 -9.07
C GLY A 117 -1.87 -22.35 -9.33
N ALA A 118 -2.34 -22.14 -10.56
CA ALA A 118 -3.68 -22.48 -11.01
C ALA A 118 -3.63 -22.88 -12.47
N SER A 119 -4.39 -23.93 -12.84
CA SER A 119 -4.51 -24.35 -14.23
C SER A 119 -5.36 -23.35 -15.02
N ARG A 120 -5.17 -23.30 -16.35
CA ARG A 120 -6.01 -22.48 -17.23
C ARG A 120 -7.51 -22.78 -17.02
N GLU A 121 -7.87 -24.06 -16.94
CA GLU A 121 -9.26 -24.48 -16.73
C GLU A 121 -9.82 -23.99 -15.40
N ALA A 122 -9.04 -24.06 -14.33
CA ALA A 122 -9.45 -23.56 -13.02
C ALA A 122 -9.66 -22.04 -13.02
N ILE A 123 -8.77 -21.30 -13.71
CA ILE A 123 -8.90 -19.84 -13.85
C ILE A 123 -10.15 -19.50 -14.69
N ASP A 124 -10.35 -20.15 -15.84
CA ASP A 124 -11.51 -19.93 -16.69
C ASP A 124 -12.83 -20.23 -15.93
N LYS A 125 -12.90 -21.35 -15.19
CA LYS A 125 -14.09 -21.69 -14.35
C LYS A 125 -14.36 -20.70 -13.23
N ALA A 126 -13.34 -20.09 -12.65
CA ALA A 126 -13.49 -19.15 -11.54
C ALA A 126 -13.82 -17.74 -12.01
N GLU A 127 -13.22 -17.28 -13.11
CA GLU A 127 -13.31 -15.89 -13.58
C GLU A 127 -14.43 -15.65 -14.59
N ASP A 128 -14.77 -16.66 -15.40
CA ASP A 128 -15.90 -16.60 -16.32
C ASP A 128 -17.21 -16.82 -15.55
N ARG A 129 -18.06 -15.82 -15.51
CA ARG A 129 -19.28 -15.82 -14.68
C ARG A 129 -20.28 -16.90 -15.09
N GLU A 130 -20.38 -17.17 -16.38
CA GLU A 130 -21.29 -18.21 -16.89
C GLU A 130 -20.78 -19.61 -16.53
N LEU A 131 -19.48 -19.85 -16.70
CA LEU A 131 -18.86 -21.09 -16.31
C LEU A 131 -18.92 -21.31 -14.81
N PHE A 132 -18.69 -20.25 -14.01
CA PHE A 132 -18.81 -20.30 -12.56
C PHE A 132 -20.22 -20.69 -12.13
N ASP A 133 -21.25 -19.99 -12.64
CA ASP A 133 -22.65 -20.29 -12.31
C ASP A 133 -23.02 -21.73 -12.68
N LYS A 134 -22.68 -22.19 -13.89
CA LYS A 134 -22.90 -23.57 -14.33
C LYS A 134 -22.19 -24.58 -13.43
N THR A 135 -20.95 -24.27 -13.06
CA THR A 135 -20.14 -25.12 -12.19
C THR A 135 -20.77 -25.23 -10.80
N MET A 136 -21.18 -24.11 -10.20
CA MET A 136 -21.85 -24.10 -8.89
C MET A 136 -23.17 -24.88 -8.91
N LYS A 137 -24.01 -24.66 -9.92
CA LYS A 137 -25.26 -25.40 -10.10
C LYS A 137 -25.04 -26.89 -10.26
N SER A 138 -23.96 -27.31 -10.93
CA SER A 138 -23.64 -28.73 -11.13
C SER A 138 -23.37 -29.48 -9.81
N ILE A 139 -22.85 -28.77 -8.80
CA ILE A 139 -22.58 -29.31 -7.47
C ILE A 139 -23.65 -28.95 -6.44
N GLY A 140 -24.79 -28.38 -6.89
CA GLY A 140 -25.92 -28.06 -6.05
C GLY A 140 -25.64 -26.92 -5.04
N ILE A 141 -24.84 -25.94 -5.44
CA ILE A 141 -24.59 -24.71 -4.68
C ILE A 141 -25.37 -23.56 -5.34
N ASP A 142 -26.09 -22.80 -4.52
CA ASP A 142 -26.89 -21.68 -4.99
C ASP A 142 -25.98 -20.48 -5.31
N THR A 143 -26.25 -19.84 -6.46
CA THR A 143 -25.73 -18.55 -6.89
C THR A 143 -26.87 -17.54 -6.95
N PRO A 144 -26.61 -16.23 -7.02
CA PRO A 144 -27.67 -15.26 -7.35
C PRO A 144 -28.32 -15.61 -8.68
N THR A 145 -29.64 -15.37 -8.80
CA THR A 145 -30.32 -15.48 -10.11
C THR A 145 -29.69 -14.47 -11.05
N SER A 146 -29.19 -14.93 -12.19
CA SER A 146 -28.38 -14.10 -13.09
C SER A 146 -28.70 -14.40 -14.55
N GLY A 147 -28.38 -13.41 -15.40
CA GLY A 147 -28.42 -13.57 -16.85
C GLY A 147 -27.34 -12.73 -17.52
N ILE A 148 -26.84 -13.23 -18.64
CA ILE A 148 -25.80 -12.56 -19.44
C ILE A 148 -26.45 -11.74 -20.54
N ALA A 149 -25.90 -10.57 -20.82
CA ALA A 149 -26.33 -9.68 -21.89
C ALA A 149 -25.12 -9.17 -22.68
N HIS A 150 -25.18 -9.32 -24.00
CA HIS A 150 -24.19 -8.78 -24.94
C HIS A 150 -24.75 -7.55 -25.70
N SER A 151 -25.99 -7.21 -25.46
CA SER A 151 -26.68 -6.07 -26.04
C SER A 151 -27.69 -5.48 -25.05
N MET A 152 -28.16 -4.28 -25.33
CA MET A 152 -29.23 -3.68 -24.52
C MET A 152 -30.53 -4.48 -24.60
N ASP A 153 -30.86 -5.11 -25.75
CA ASP A 153 -32.05 -5.94 -25.90
C ASP A 153 -31.97 -7.17 -25.00
N ASP A 154 -30.82 -7.84 -24.96
CA ASP A 154 -30.58 -8.96 -24.03
C ASP A 154 -30.70 -8.48 -22.59
N ALA A 155 -30.11 -7.32 -22.26
CA ALA A 155 -30.17 -6.77 -20.92
C ALA A 155 -31.60 -6.52 -20.45
N PHE A 156 -32.46 -5.97 -21.30
CA PHE A 156 -33.89 -5.80 -20.98
C PHE A 156 -34.62 -7.13 -20.82
N ALA A 157 -34.28 -8.15 -21.61
CA ALA A 157 -34.89 -9.47 -21.45
C ALA A 157 -34.54 -10.07 -20.08
N VAL A 158 -33.26 -10.02 -19.69
CA VAL A 158 -32.79 -10.51 -18.37
C VAL A 158 -33.41 -9.70 -17.23
N GLN A 159 -33.45 -8.37 -17.32
CA GLN A 159 -34.05 -7.51 -16.29
C GLN A 159 -35.52 -7.83 -16.03
N LYS A 160 -36.24 -8.18 -17.09
CA LYS A 160 -37.66 -8.54 -16.98
C LYS A 160 -37.91 -9.80 -16.16
N GLU A 161 -36.95 -10.72 -16.16
CA GLU A 161 -36.99 -11.95 -15.37
C GLU A 161 -36.57 -11.71 -13.93
N ILE A 162 -35.50 -10.90 -13.73
CA ILE A 162 -34.90 -10.65 -12.42
C ILE A 162 -35.69 -9.58 -11.63
N GLY A 163 -36.18 -8.54 -12.30
CA GLY A 163 -36.85 -7.41 -11.63
C GLY A 163 -35.91 -6.33 -11.12
N PHE A 164 -36.40 -5.45 -10.24
CA PHE A 164 -35.65 -4.42 -9.55
C PHE A 164 -35.70 -4.61 -8.02
N PRO A 165 -34.64 -4.21 -7.28
CA PRO A 165 -33.34 -3.79 -7.79
C PRO A 165 -32.55 -4.95 -8.41
N CYS A 166 -31.67 -4.64 -9.38
CA CYS A 166 -30.76 -5.60 -9.97
C CYS A 166 -29.34 -5.02 -10.00
N ILE A 167 -28.34 -5.91 -10.01
CA ILE A 167 -26.93 -5.55 -10.03
C ILE A 167 -26.39 -5.81 -11.44
N ILE A 168 -25.72 -4.83 -12.00
CA ILE A 168 -25.06 -4.94 -13.31
C ILE A 168 -23.56 -5.01 -13.09
N ARG A 169 -22.90 -6.00 -13.67
CA ARG A 169 -21.47 -6.22 -13.57
C ARG A 169 -20.88 -6.48 -14.96
N PRO A 170 -20.05 -5.56 -15.49
CA PRO A 170 -19.30 -5.84 -16.72
C PRO A 170 -18.30 -6.97 -16.51
N SER A 171 -18.22 -7.89 -17.46
CA SER A 171 -17.27 -9.01 -17.39
C SER A 171 -15.83 -8.52 -17.62
N PHE A 172 -14.87 -9.16 -16.95
CA PHE A 172 -13.42 -8.91 -17.04
C PHE A 172 -12.97 -7.50 -16.61
N THR A 173 -13.78 -6.79 -15.78
CA THR A 173 -13.39 -5.50 -15.19
C THR A 173 -12.91 -5.68 -13.75
N LEU A 174 -12.00 -4.77 -13.29
CA LEU A 174 -11.44 -4.77 -11.94
C LEU A 174 -12.29 -3.97 -10.96
N GLY A 175 -12.43 -4.46 -9.71
CA GLY A 175 -13.02 -3.71 -8.62
C GLY A 175 -14.45 -3.22 -8.86
N GLY A 176 -15.24 -3.93 -9.71
CA GLY A 176 -16.60 -3.54 -10.03
C GLY A 176 -16.72 -2.35 -11.00
N THR A 177 -15.63 -1.99 -11.68
CA THR A 177 -15.60 -0.84 -12.62
C THR A 177 -16.69 -0.95 -13.69
N GLY A 178 -17.49 0.10 -13.84
CA GLY A 178 -18.60 0.17 -14.79
C GLY A 178 -19.88 -0.55 -14.35
N GLY A 179 -19.83 -1.25 -13.21
CA GLY A 179 -21.00 -1.88 -12.60
C GLY A 179 -21.78 -0.93 -11.72
N GLY A 180 -22.95 -1.38 -11.27
CA GLY A 180 -23.80 -0.64 -10.36
C GLY A 180 -25.08 -1.36 -10.02
N VAL A 181 -25.85 -0.74 -9.14
CA VAL A 181 -27.21 -1.19 -8.77
C VAL A 181 -28.22 -0.32 -9.47
N ALA A 182 -29.15 -0.92 -10.18
CA ALA A 182 -30.29 -0.23 -10.78
C ALA A 182 -31.55 -0.48 -9.96
N TYR A 183 -32.20 0.60 -9.55
CA TYR A 183 -33.45 0.59 -8.82
C TYR A 183 -34.65 0.87 -9.74
N ASN A 184 -34.37 1.37 -10.94
CA ASN A 184 -35.39 1.71 -11.95
C ASN A 184 -34.81 1.58 -13.36
N ILE A 185 -35.71 1.71 -14.33
CA ILE A 185 -35.37 1.48 -15.76
C ILE A 185 -34.36 2.51 -16.31
N GLN A 186 -34.38 3.76 -15.82
CA GLN A 186 -33.50 4.82 -16.29
C GLN A 186 -32.04 4.53 -15.83
N GLU A 187 -31.86 4.23 -14.54
CA GLU A 187 -30.57 3.82 -14.00
C GLU A 187 -30.04 2.56 -14.68
N PHE A 188 -30.93 1.60 -14.93
CA PHE A 188 -30.59 0.36 -15.61
C PHE A 188 -30.02 0.62 -17.01
N GLU A 189 -30.68 1.46 -17.82
CA GLU A 189 -30.19 1.80 -19.15
C GLU A 189 -28.83 2.49 -19.13
N GLU A 190 -28.64 3.45 -18.20
CA GLU A 190 -27.38 4.18 -18.10
C GLU A 190 -26.22 3.27 -17.71
N ILE A 191 -26.40 2.43 -16.69
CA ILE A 191 -25.37 1.52 -16.19
C ILE A 191 -25.06 0.45 -17.25
N CYS A 192 -26.08 -0.15 -17.88
CA CYS A 192 -25.86 -1.17 -18.90
C CYS A 192 -25.09 -0.63 -20.11
N LYS A 193 -25.45 0.55 -20.62
CA LYS A 193 -24.73 1.17 -21.76
C LYS A 193 -23.26 1.38 -21.42
N LYS A 194 -22.99 2.03 -20.27
CA LYS A 194 -21.63 2.26 -19.79
C LYS A 194 -20.87 0.96 -19.55
N GLY A 195 -21.53 -0.04 -18.99
CA GLY A 195 -20.91 -1.33 -18.70
C GLY A 195 -20.55 -2.13 -19.96
N LEU A 196 -21.40 -2.14 -20.98
CA LEU A 196 -21.12 -2.76 -22.28
C LEU A 196 -19.91 -2.10 -22.97
N ASP A 197 -19.79 -0.77 -22.88
CA ASP A 197 -18.65 -0.03 -23.45
C ASP A 197 -17.33 -0.33 -22.71
N LEU A 198 -17.38 -0.56 -21.41
CA LEU A 198 -16.20 -0.81 -20.57
C LEU A 198 -15.76 -2.28 -20.53
N SER A 199 -16.66 -3.21 -20.84
CA SER A 199 -16.32 -4.63 -20.88
C SER A 199 -15.50 -4.95 -22.15
N PRO A 200 -14.30 -5.54 -22.01
CA PRO A 200 -13.49 -5.94 -23.17
C PRO A 200 -14.19 -6.93 -24.12
N THR A 201 -15.20 -7.64 -23.63
CA THR A 201 -15.97 -8.64 -24.38
C THR A 201 -17.38 -8.15 -24.75
N ASN A 202 -17.73 -6.86 -24.45
CA ASN A 202 -19.08 -6.33 -24.56
C ASN A 202 -20.13 -7.23 -23.85
N GLU A 203 -19.82 -7.64 -22.63
CA GLU A 203 -20.63 -8.57 -21.86
C GLU A 203 -20.95 -8.01 -20.50
N LEU A 204 -22.22 -8.14 -20.09
CA LEU A 204 -22.71 -7.82 -18.76
C LEU A 204 -23.30 -9.06 -18.11
N LEU A 205 -23.02 -9.23 -16.84
CA LEU A 205 -23.82 -10.07 -15.95
C LEU A 205 -24.82 -9.19 -15.24
N ILE A 206 -26.08 -9.58 -15.23
CA ILE A 206 -27.17 -8.91 -14.51
C ILE A 206 -27.68 -9.88 -13.47
N ASP A 207 -27.55 -9.52 -12.19
CA ASP A 207 -27.86 -10.39 -11.05
C ASP A 207 -29.06 -9.85 -10.26
N GLU A 208 -29.80 -10.76 -9.60
CA GLU A 208 -30.72 -10.35 -8.55
C GLU A 208 -29.99 -9.61 -7.42
N SER A 209 -30.66 -8.65 -6.82
CA SER A 209 -30.07 -7.88 -5.74
C SER A 209 -30.09 -8.65 -4.43
N LEU A 210 -28.91 -8.79 -3.82
CA LEU A 210 -28.72 -9.31 -2.47
C LEU A 210 -28.49 -8.17 -1.46
N ILE A 211 -28.87 -6.93 -1.79
CA ILE A 211 -28.72 -5.79 -0.88
C ILE A 211 -29.37 -6.11 0.47
N GLY A 212 -28.62 -5.83 1.55
CA GLY A 212 -29.06 -6.09 2.92
C GLY A 212 -28.78 -7.52 3.42
N TRP A 213 -28.24 -8.43 2.58
CA TRP A 213 -27.74 -9.71 3.06
C TRP A 213 -26.39 -9.51 3.75
N LYS A 214 -26.04 -10.40 4.69
CA LYS A 214 -24.73 -10.42 5.33
C LYS A 214 -23.70 -10.96 4.37
N GLU A 215 -22.48 -10.44 4.41
CA GLU A 215 -21.37 -10.88 3.57
C GLU A 215 -20.26 -11.50 4.40
N PHE A 216 -19.82 -12.68 3.97
CA PHE A 216 -18.73 -13.42 4.58
C PHE A 216 -17.73 -13.87 3.51
N GLU A 217 -16.46 -13.89 3.90
CA GLU A 217 -15.38 -14.40 3.08
C GLU A 217 -14.62 -15.49 3.85
N LEU A 218 -14.20 -16.53 3.12
CA LEU A 218 -13.30 -17.53 3.65
C LEU A 218 -12.03 -17.58 2.80
N GLU A 219 -10.88 -17.39 3.46
CA GLU A 219 -9.58 -17.64 2.85
C GLU A 219 -9.23 -19.11 3.01
N VAL A 220 -9.03 -19.77 1.89
CA VAL A 220 -8.91 -21.24 1.80
C VAL A 220 -7.62 -21.61 1.11
N VAL A 221 -6.92 -22.60 1.62
CA VAL A 221 -5.74 -23.18 0.96
C VAL A 221 -5.99 -24.65 0.73
N ARG A 222 -5.72 -25.12 -0.51
CA ARG A 222 -5.81 -26.53 -0.89
C ARG A 222 -4.55 -26.96 -1.61
N ASP A 223 -4.06 -28.16 -1.30
CA ASP A 223 -2.95 -28.81 -1.99
C ASP A 223 -3.40 -29.94 -2.93
N ARG A 224 -2.46 -30.49 -3.68
CA ARG A 224 -2.70 -31.58 -4.64
C ARG A 224 -3.11 -32.92 -4.01
N ASN A 225 -2.85 -33.10 -2.70
CA ASN A 225 -3.25 -34.30 -1.95
C ASN A 225 -4.65 -34.15 -1.32
N ASP A 226 -5.36 -33.06 -1.68
CA ASP A 226 -6.68 -32.69 -1.17
C ASP A 226 -6.69 -32.30 0.33
N ASN A 227 -5.53 -31.96 0.92
CA ASN A 227 -5.53 -31.25 2.18
C ASN A 227 -6.13 -29.87 1.93
N CYS A 228 -7.18 -29.54 2.66
CA CYS A 228 -7.92 -28.30 2.47
C CYS A 228 -8.23 -27.68 3.83
N ILE A 229 -7.86 -26.43 4.03
CA ILE A 229 -8.00 -25.71 5.31
C ILE A 229 -8.55 -24.31 5.10
N ILE A 230 -9.32 -23.81 6.08
CA ILE A 230 -9.71 -22.42 6.16
C ILE A 230 -8.62 -21.69 6.95
N ILE A 231 -8.01 -20.69 6.34
CA ILE A 231 -7.01 -19.84 7.02
C ILE A 231 -7.70 -18.83 7.93
N CYS A 232 -8.77 -18.21 7.42
CA CYS A 232 -9.49 -17.19 8.15
C CYS A 232 -10.92 -17.05 7.64
N SER A 233 -11.87 -16.84 8.54
CA SER A 233 -13.20 -16.33 8.20
C SER A 233 -13.22 -14.82 8.41
N ILE A 234 -13.81 -14.11 7.46
CA ILE A 234 -13.90 -12.64 7.44
C ILE A 234 -15.37 -12.26 7.33
N GLU A 235 -15.80 -11.26 8.09
CA GLU A 235 -17.15 -10.72 8.08
C GLU A 235 -17.13 -9.23 7.77
N ASN A 236 -18.00 -8.78 6.87
CA ASN A 236 -18.21 -7.37 6.59
C ASN A 236 -19.23 -6.79 7.56
N ILE A 237 -18.94 -5.61 8.13
CA ILE A 237 -19.92 -4.88 8.97
C ILE A 237 -21.03 -4.30 8.10
N ASP A 238 -20.69 -3.74 6.94
CA ASP A 238 -21.67 -3.28 5.98
C ASP A 238 -22.35 -4.48 5.29
N PRO A 239 -23.67 -4.46 5.12
CA PRO A 239 -24.37 -5.48 4.35
C PRO A 239 -24.02 -5.39 2.86
N MET A 240 -24.37 -6.43 2.11
CA MET A 240 -24.26 -6.47 0.65
C MET A 240 -24.81 -5.18 0.03
N GLY A 241 -24.11 -4.65 -0.94
CA GLY A 241 -24.37 -3.36 -1.61
C GLY A 241 -23.18 -2.40 -1.50
N VAL A 242 -22.31 -2.59 -0.53
CA VAL A 242 -20.98 -1.97 -0.42
C VAL A 242 -19.94 -3.01 -0.85
N HIS A 243 -19.00 -2.63 -1.70
CA HIS A 243 -17.90 -3.54 -2.10
C HIS A 243 -17.08 -3.98 -0.87
N THR A 244 -16.73 -5.27 -0.78
CA THR A 244 -15.99 -5.81 0.37
C THR A 244 -14.68 -5.06 0.66
N GLY A 245 -13.97 -4.60 -0.37
CA GLY A 245 -12.77 -3.76 -0.22
C GLY A 245 -13.03 -2.40 0.46
N ASP A 246 -14.26 -1.89 0.37
CA ASP A 246 -14.71 -0.62 0.94
C ASP A 246 -15.46 -0.79 2.27
N SER A 247 -15.73 -2.03 2.69
CA SER A 247 -16.36 -2.34 3.97
C SER A 247 -15.33 -2.44 5.09
N ILE A 248 -15.76 -2.14 6.31
CA ILE A 248 -15.02 -2.52 7.52
C ILE A 248 -15.17 -4.02 7.70
N THR A 249 -14.07 -4.74 7.83
CA THR A 249 -14.06 -6.20 7.94
C THR A 249 -13.45 -6.68 9.24
N ILE A 250 -14.00 -7.77 9.75
CA ILE A 250 -13.63 -8.36 11.03
C ILE A 250 -13.16 -9.81 10.80
N ALA A 251 -12.08 -10.18 11.45
CA ALA A 251 -11.57 -11.54 11.46
C ALA A 251 -11.27 -12.01 12.90
N PRO A 252 -11.71 -13.21 13.33
CA PRO A 252 -12.64 -14.09 12.62
C PRO A 252 -14.06 -13.51 12.58
N ALA A 253 -14.93 -14.05 11.74
CA ALA A 253 -16.36 -13.69 11.73
C ALA A 253 -16.99 -13.83 13.12
N GLN A 254 -17.74 -12.79 13.54
CA GLN A 254 -18.25 -12.67 14.91
C GLN A 254 -19.70 -13.12 15.05
N THR A 255 -20.48 -13.05 13.97
CA THR A 255 -21.93 -13.28 14.03
C THR A 255 -22.37 -14.62 13.43
N LEU A 256 -21.44 -15.46 13.00
CA LEU A 256 -21.71 -16.84 12.59
C LEU A 256 -21.82 -17.75 13.81
N THR A 257 -22.84 -18.57 13.83
CA THR A 257 -22.84 -19.76 14.70
C THR A 257 -21.86 -20.81 14.16
N ASP A 258 -21.41 -21.72 15.02
CA ASP A 258 -20.54 -22.82 14.57
C ASP A 258 -21.16 -23.61 13.43
N LYS A 259 -22.47 -23.91 13.50
CA LYS A 259 -23.18 -24.61 12.44
C LYS A 259 -23.15 -23.86 11.09
N GLU A 260 -23.34 -22.55 11.10
CA GLU A 260 -23.27 -21.72 9.90
C GLU A 260 -21.84 -21.69 9.35
N TYR A 261 -20.87 -21.53 10.23
CA TYR A 261 -19.44 -21.57 9.86
C TYR A 261 -19.08 -22.90 9.18
N GLN A 262 -19.50 -24.05 9.74
CA GLN A 262 -19.25 -25.37 9.16
C GLN A 262 -19.91 -25.51 7.77
N VAL A 263 -21.11 -24.95 7.57
CA VAL A 263 -21.76 -24.94 6.25
C VAL A 263 -20.91 -24.15 5.24
N LEU A 264 -20.46 -22.94 5.57
CA LEU A 264 -19.62 -22.13 4.67
C LEU A 264 -18.28 -22.82 4.38
N ARG A 265 -17.67 -23.44 5.39
CA ARG A 265 -16.45 -24.23 5.30
C ARG A 265 -16.60 -25.39 4.31
N ASP A 266 -17.64 -26.20 4.47
CA ASP A 266 -17.91 -27.36 3.60
C ASP A 266 -18.21 -26.92 2.16
N LEU A 267 -18.96 -25.82 1.98
CA LEU A 267 -19.22 -25.25 0.66
C LEU A 267 -17.92 -24.78 0.00
N SER A 268 -17.04 -24.09 0.74
CA SER A 268 -15.74 -23.62 0.23
C SER A 268 -14.89 -24.78 -0.26
N PHE A 269 -14.79 -25.87 0.50
CA PHE A 269 -14.03 -27.05 0.09
C PHE A 269 -14.60 -27.71 -1.17
N LYS A 270 -15.93 -27.76 -1.26
CA LYS A 270 -16.63 -28.31 -2.43
C LYS A 270 -16.39 -27.46 -3.67
N ILE A 271 -16.40 -26.12 -3.52
CA ILE A 271 -16.13 -25.15 -4.59
C ILE A 271 -14.71 -25.32 -5.11
N LEU A 272 -13.70 -25.30 -4.22
CA LEU A 272 -12.29 -25.43 -4.63
C LEU A 272 -12.01 -26.73 -5.37
N ARG A 273 -12.62 -27.83 -4.93
CA ARG A 273 -12.49 -29.15 -5.60
C ARG A 273 -13.06 -29.14 -7.00
N GLU A 274 -14.25 -28.56 -7.19
CA GLU A 274 -14.92 -28.53 -8.50
C GLU A 274 -14.27 -27.54 -9.47
N ILE A 275 -13.84 -26.37 -8.98
CA ILE A 275 -13.06 -25.42 -9.79
C ILE A 275 -11.72 -26.03 -10.19
N GLY A 276 -11.12 -26.86 -9.33
CA GLY A 276 -9.86 -27.55 -9.61
C GLY A 276 -8.63 -26.76 -9.18
N VAL A 277 -8.72 -25.88 -8.16
CA VAL A 277 -7.55 -25.27 -7.53
C VAL A 277 -6.90 -26.32 -6.63
N GLU A 278 -5.66 -26.68 -6.95
CA GLU A 278 -4.91 -27.76 -6.28
C GLU A 278 -3.61 -27.29 -5.63
N THR A 279 -3.20 -26.06 -5.88
CA THR A 279 -1.89 -25.57 -5.45
C THR A 279 -1.95 -24.08 -5.12
N GLY A 280 -2.74 -23.71 -4.11
CA GLY A 280 -2.71 -22.31 -3.74
C GLY A 280 -3.80 -21.86 -2.78
N GLY A 281 -3.73 -20.58 -2.44
CA GLY A 281 -4.74 -19.85 -1.70
C GLY A 281 -5.84 -19.34 -2.61
N SER A 282 -7.05 -19.30 -2.08
CA SER A 282 -8.23 -18.79 -2.77
C SER A 282 -9.15 -18.09 -1.79
N ASN A 283 -9.86 -17.08 -2.27
CA ASN A 283 -10.91 -16.40 -1.54
C ASN A 283 -12.27 -16.84 -2.04
N VAL A 284 -13.18 -17.21 -1.14
CA VAL A 284 -14.57 -17.57 -1.47
C VAL A 284 -15.51 -16.61 -0.74
N GLN A 285 -16.38 -15.93 -1.49
CA GLN A 285 -17.32 -14.94 -0.97
C GLN A 285 -18.75 -15.47 -0.95
N PHE A 286 -19.41 -15.29 0.19
CA PHE A 286 -20.77 -15.75 0.43
C PHE A 286 -21.68 -14.61 0.88
N ALA A 287 -22.91 -14.63 0.40
CA ALA A 287 -23.99 -13.85 0.99
C ALA A 287 -24.94 -14.75 1.77
N VAL A 288 -25.30 -14.33 2.97
CA VAL A 288 -26.21 -15.05 3.87
C VAL A 288 -27.43 -14.16 4.16
N ASN A 289 -28.62 -14.67 3.83
CA ASN A 289 -29.86 -13.97 4.12
C ASN A 289 -30.11 -13.90 5.64
N PRO A 290 -30.18 -12.71 6.25
CA PRO A 290 -30.27 -12.58 7.70
C PRO A 290 -31.59 -13.13 8.28
N SER A 291 -32.65 -13.22 7.46
CA SER A 291 -33.99 -13.68 7.91
C SER A 291 -34.21 -15.17 7.72
N THR A 292 -33.65 -15.78 6.67
CA THR A 292 -33.91 -17.16 6.30
C THR A 292 -32.70 -18.09 6.52
N GLY A 293 -31.50 -17.54 6.66
CA GLY A 293 -30.26 -18.28 6.68
C GLY A 293 -29.86 -18.89 5.32
N LYS A 294 -30.54 -18.51 4.22
CA LYS A 294 -30.14 -18.96 2.87
C LYS A 294 -28.76 -18.45 2.55
N VAL A 295 -27.87 -19.35 2.08
CA VAL A 295 -26.51 -19.05 1.65
C VAL A 295 -26.45 -19.09 0.13
N VAL A 296 -25.81 -18.11 -0.48
CA VAL A 296 -25.40 -18.12 -1.89
C VAL A 296 -23.93 -17.77 -2.01
N VAL A 297 -23.24 -18.40 -2.98
CA VAL A 297 -21.87 -18.04 -3.31
C VAL A 297 -21.88 -16.91 -4.33
N ILE A 298 -21.04 -15.90 -4.09
CA ILE A 298 -20.94 -14.72 -4.95
C ILE A 298 -19.85 -14.89 -6.00
N GLU A 299 -18.65 -15.24 -5.54
CA GLU A 299 -17.49 -15.46 -6.40
C GLU A 299 -16.39 -16.24 -5.67
N MET A 300 -15.43 -16.71 -6.43
CA MET A 300 -14.23 -17.34 -5.92
C MET A 300 -13.03 -16.80 -6.71
N ASN A 301 -12.02 -16.34 -6.03
CA ASN A 301 -10.78 -15.86 -6.62
C ASN A 301 -9.72 -16.96 -6.54
N PRO A 302 -9.22 -17.53 -7.68
CA PRO A 302 -8.24 -18.63 -7.68
C PRO A 302 -6.80 -18.12 -7.56
N ARG A 303 -6.57 -17.14 -6.73
CA ARG A 303 -5.31 -16.41 -6.55
C ARG A 303 -5.23 -15.75 -5.19
N VAL A 304 -4.04 -15.30 -4.82
CA VAL A 304 -3.87 -14.39 -3.69
C VAL A 304 -4.67 -13.10 -3.95
N SER A 305 -5.34 -12.58 -2.94
CA SER A 305 -6.20 -11.40 -2.98
C SER A 305 -5.86 -10.43 -1.84
N ARG A 306 -6.53 -9.28 -1.75
CA ARG A 306 -6.39 -8.36 -0.60
C ARG A 306 -6.74 -9.04 0.71
N SER A 307 -7.84 -9.79 0.73
CA SER A 307 -8.24 -10.56 1.91
C SER A 307 -7.22 -11.64 2.27
N SER A 308 -6.47 -12.19 1.31
CA SER A 308 -5.37 -13.12 1.61
C SER A 308 -4.21 -12.42 2.34
N ALA A 309 -3.88 -11.19 1.96
CA ALA A 309 -2.88 -10.38 2.69
C ALA A 309 -3.37 -10.09 4.12
N LEU A 310 -4.61 -9.62 4.25
CA LEU A 310 -5.26 -9.40 5.55
C LEU A 310 -5.25 -10.67 6.40
N ALA A 311 -5.71 -11.80 5.87
CA ALA A 311 -5.77 -13.09 6.58
C ALA A 311 -4.38 -13.57 7.00
N SER A 312 -3.36 -13.39 6.16
CA SER A 312 -1.97 -13.72 6.50
C SER A 312 -1.46 -12.90 7.68
N LYS A 313 -1.76 -11.59 7.70
CA LYS A 313 -1.36 -10.72 8.83
C LYS A 313 -2.23 -10.98 10.07
N ALA A 314 -3.53 -11.27 9.89
CA ALA A 314 -4.44 -11.56 10.98
C ALA A 314 -4.10 -12.86 11.72
N THR A 315 -3.67 -13.89 11.00
CA THR A 315 -3.42 -15.22 11.58
C THR A 315 -1.94 -15.54 11.76
N GLY A 316 -1.04 -14.76 11.12
CA GLY A 316 0.38 -15.11 11.02
C GLY A 316 0.67 -16.21 9.99
N PHE A 317 -0.35 -16.86 9.40
CA PHE A 317 -0.16 -17.90 8.40
C PHE A 317 0.24 -17.31 7.05
N PRO A 318 1.44 -17.64 6.49
CA PRO A 318 1.97 -16.97 5.31
C PRO A 318 1.39 -17.53 4.00
N ILE A 319 0.15 -17.15 3.66
CA ILE A 319 -0.59 -17.70 2.51
C ILE A 319 0.22 -17.64 1.21
N ALA A 320 0.82 -16.50 0.88
CA ALA A 320 1.56 -16.32 -0.37
C ALA A 320 2.80 -17.25 -0.45
N LYS A 321 3.56 -17.36 0.64
CA LYS A 321 4.69 -18.29 0.76
C LYS A 321 4.25 -19.74 0.58
N VAL A 322 3.20 -20.13 1.30
CA VAL A 322 2.67 -21.50 1.24
C VAL A 322 2.15 -21.80 -0.17
N ALA A 323 1.37 -20.92 -0.78
CA ALA A 323 0.85 -21.07 -2.14
C ALA A 323 1.99 -21.21 -3.17
N ALA A 324 3.07 -20.44 -3.05
CA ALA A 324 4.25 -20.59 -3.91
C ALA A 324 4.93 -21.97 -3.74
N LEU A 325 5.04 -22.47 -2.52
CA LEU A 325 5.62 -23.80 -2.26
C LEU A 325 4.70 -24.94 -2.74
N LEU A 326 3.38 -24.82 -2.58
CA LEU A 326 2.42 -25.78 -3.11
C LEU A 326 2.51 -25.86 -4.64
N SER A 327 2.71 -24.75 -5.32
CA SER A 327 2.81 -24.69 -6.79
C SER A 327 4.00 -25.47 -7.35
N VAL A 328 5.04 -25.70 -6.55
CA VAL A 328 6.23 -26.47 -6.90
C VAL A 328 6.26 -27.87 -6.27
N GLY A 329 5.11 -28.33 -5.80
CA GLY A 329 4.87 -29.73 -5.48
C GLY A 329 4.88 -30.11 -4.00
N PHE A 330 5.14 -29.18 -3.08
CA PHE A 330 4.96 -29.44 -1.66
C PHE A 330 3.49 -29.65 -1.32
N THR A 331 3.23 -30.25 -0.16
CA THR A 331 1.88 -30.43 0.41
C THR A 331 1.79 -29.81 1.80
N LEU A 332 0.59 -29.47 2.24
CA LEU A 332 0.37 -28.79 3.52
C LEU A 332 0.88 -29.57 4.73
N ASP A 333 0.79 -30.90 4.69
CA ASP A 333 1.26 -31.80 5.76
C ASP A 333 2.81 -31.92 5.80
N GLU A 334 3.50 -31.60 4.71
CA GLU A 334 4.95 -31.59 4.62
C GLU A 334 5.57 -30.23 4.95
N LEU A 335 4.81 -29.15 4.71
CA LEU A 335 5.22 -27.80 5.08
C LEU A 335 5.10 -27.58 6.59
N LYS A 336 6.09 -26.94 7.16
CA LYS A 336 6.08 -26.56 8.56
C LYS A 336 5.40 -25.20 8.74
N ASN A 337 4.66 -25.04 9.83
CA ASN A 337 4.13 -23.74 10.21
C ASN A 337 5.25 -22.90 10.85
N ASP A 338 5.58 -21.77 10.23
CA ASP A 338 6.66 -20.89 10.70
C ASP A 338 6.35 -20.27 12.06
N ILE A 339 5.09 -20.00 12.35
CA ILE A 339 4.64 -19.36 13.60
C ILE A 339 4.93 -20.25 14.79
N THR A 340 4.74 -21.53 14.64
CA THR A 340 5.04 -22.55 15.67
C THR A 340 6.47 -23.10 15.57
N GLN A 341 7.35 -22.47 14.78
CA GLN A 341 8.71 -22.94 14.50
C GLN A 341 8.76 -24.40 14.02
N GLY A 342 7.73 -24.81 13.30
CA GLY A 342 7.63 -26.15 12.75
C GLY A 342 7.19 -27.22 13.76
N LEU A 343 6.65 -26.87 14.90
CA LEU A 343 6.03 -27.79 15.84
C LEU A 343 4.74 -28.39 15.24
N THR A 344 4.04 -27.62 14.43
CA THR A 344 2.86 -28.06 13.68
C THR A 344 3.12 -28.02 12.18
N PRO A 345 2.47 -28.87 11.38
CA PRO A 345 2.45 -28.74 9.92
C PRO A 345 1.51 -27.60 9.49
N ALA A 346 1.69 -27.11 8.26
CA ALA A 346 0.83 -26.10 7.67
C ALA A 346 -0.60 -26.60 7.37
N SER A 347 -0.86 -27.89 7.51
CA SER A 347 -2.19 -28.50 7.36
C SER A 347 -3.12 -28.29 8.58
N PHE A 348 -2.61 -27.75 9.69
CA PHE A 348 -3.46 -27.36 10.81
C PHE A 348 -4.20 -26.08 10.49
N GLU A 349 -5.53 -26.15 10.55
CA GLU A 349 -6.39 -25.00 10.33
C GLU A 349 -6.18 -23.98 11.43
N PRO A 350 -5.85 -22.70 11.09
CA PRO A 350 -5.61 -21.69 12.12
C PRO A 350 -6.80 -21.45 13.03
N SER A 351 -6.49 -21.27 14.32
CA SER A 351 -7.43 -20.81 15.34
C SER A 351 -6.82 -19.61 16.04
N ILE A 352 -7.55 -18.51 16.14
CA ILE A 352 -7.10 -17.29 16.81
C ILE A 352 -8.02 -16.96 17.98
N ASP A 353 -7.46 -16.43 19.08
CA ASP A 353 -8.17 -16.07 20.30
C ASP A 353 -8.22 -14.55 20.52
N TYR A 354 -8.04 -13.79 19.45
CA TYR A 354 -8.11 -12.33 19.37
C TYR A 354 -9.00 -11.91 18.19
N VAL A 355 -9.29 -10.64 18.09
CA VAL A 355 -10.12 -10.07 17.03
C VAL A 355 -9.29 -9.07 16.24
N VAL A 356 -9.42 -9.14 14.92
CA VAL A 356 -8.76 -8.25 13.97
C VAL A 356 -9.82 -7.40 13.29
N THR A 357 -9.60 -6.09 13.23
CA THR A 357 -10.45 -5.15 12.51
C THR A 357 -9.65 -4.46 11.41
N LYS A 358 -10.18 -4.46 10.18
CA LYS A 358 -9.67 -3.71 9.04
C LYS A 358 -10.62 -2.56 8.74
N ILE A 359 -10.08 -1.35 8.53
CA ILE A 359 -10.83 -0.18 8.06
C ILE A 359 -10.22 0.32 6.75
N PRO A 360 -11.03 0.49 5.68
CA PRO A 360 -10.54 1.00 4.41
C PRO A 360 -10.24 2.50 4.48
N LYS A 361 -9.22 2.93 3.73
CA LYS A 361 -8.82 4.32 3.58
C LYS A 361 -9.31 4.87 2.24
N PHE A 362 -9.93 6.05 2.27
CA PHE A 362 -10.41 6.77 1.09
C PHE A 362 -9.61 8.06 0.87
N ALA A 363 -9.69 8.61 -0.33
CA ALA A 363 -9.01 9.85 -0.69
C ALA A 363 -9.97 10.85 -1.38
N PHE A 364 -11.25 10.85 -0.98
CA PHE A 364 -12.26 11.74 -1.60
C PHE A 364 -11.95 13.21 -1.40
N GLU A 365 -11.20 13.56 -0.35
CA GLU A 365 -10.72 14.92 -0.12
C GLU A 365 -9.78 15.44 -1.23
N LYS A 366 -9.18 14.53 -2.01
CA LYS A 366 -8.37 14.86 -3.19
C LYS A 366 -9.21 15.04 -4.45
N PHE A 367 -10.40 14.46 -4.47
CA PHE A 367 -11.29 14.43 -5.62
C PHE A 367 -12.70 14.93 -5.24
N PRO A 368 -12.87 16.24 -4.99
CA PRO A 368 -14.14 16.79 -4.47
C PRO A 368 -15.32 16.61 -5.43
N GLN A 369 -15.07 16.35 -6.71
CA GLN A 369 -16.13 16.06 -7.70
C GLN A 369 -16.51 14.57 -7.76
N ALA A 370 -15.76 13.68 -7.10
CA ALA A 370 -16.07 12.27 -7.08
C ALA A 370 -17.24 11.97 -6.12
N ASN A 371 -18.10 11.03 -6.54
CA ASN A 371 -19.17 10.57 -5.67
C ASN A 371 -18.61 9.74 -4.52
N SER A 372 -18.72 10.24 -3.28
CA SER A 372 -18.23 9.59 -2.06
C SER A 372 -19.16 8.49 -1.53
N ARG A 373 -20.33 8.24 -2.14
CA ARG A 373 -21.21 7.14 -1.71
C ARG A 373 -20.60 5.80 -2.09
N LEU A 374 -20.54 4.90 -1.11
CA LEU A 374 -20.00 3.55 -1.30
C LEU A 374 -21.05 2.70 -2.04
N THR A 375 -20.57 1.88 -2.96
CA THR A 375 -21.40 1.05 -3.84
C THR A 375 -20.73 -0.29 -4.06
N THR A 376 -21.21 -1.08 -5.00
CA THR A 376 -20.55 -2.33 -5.42
C THR A 376 -19.22 -2.11 -6.17
N GLN A 377 -18.90 -0.86 -6.52
CA GLN A 377 -17.60 -0.49 -7.09
C GLN A 377 -16.65 -0.05 -5.99
N MET A 378 -15.47 -0.63 -5.94
CA MET A 378 -14.41 -0.29 -4.98
C MET A 378 -13.86 1.12 -5.20
N LYS A 379 -13.64 1.87 -4.11
CA LYS A 379 -13.16 3.26 -4.10
C LYS A 379 -12.03 3.51 -3.11
N SER A 380 -11.74 2.57 -2.21
CA SER A 380 -10.65 2.70 -1.25
C SER A 380 -9.28 2.62 -1.93
N VAL A 381 -8.33 3.37 -1.38
CA VAL A 381 -6.94 3.49 -1.89
C VAL A 381 -5.92 2.77 -1.00
N GLY A 382 -6.32 2.33 0.17
CA GLY A 382 -5.51 1.62 1.14
C GLY A 382 -6.37 1.15 2.31
N GLU A 383 -5.72 0.60 3.32
CA GLU A 383 -6.42 0.11 4.52
C GLU A 383 -5.50 0.10 5.75
N VAL A 384 -6.11 0.05 6.91
CA VAL A 384 -5.46 -0.23 8.19
C VAL A 384 -6.00 -1.50 8.80
N MET A 385 -5.17 -2.16 9.60
CA MET A 385 -5.58 -3.29 10.40
C MET A 385 -5.15 -3.06 11.86
N SER A 386 -5.92 -3.57 12.80
CA SER A 386 -5.55 -3.59 14.21
C SER A 386 -6.03 -4.86 14.89
N ILE A 387 -5.27 -5.29 15.88
CA ILE A 387 -5.50 -6.52 16.63
C ILE A 387 -5.83 -6.16 18.08
N GLY A 388 -6.83 -6.80 18.66
CA GLY A 388 -7.21 -6.65 20.06
C GLY A 388 -7.81 -7.94 20.62
N ARG A 389 -7.92 -8.06 21.95
CA ARG A 389 -8.55 -9.23 22.59
C ARG A 389 -10.06 -9.25 22.39
N THR A 390 -10.66 -8.10 22.09
CA THR A 390 -12.08 -7.94 21.81
C THR A 390 -12.29 -7.13 20.54
N PHE A 391 -13.49 -7.24 19.95
CA PHE A 391 -13.90 -6.42 18.82
C PHE A 391 -13.77 -4.91 19.15
N GLN A 392 -14.23 -4.49 20.33
CA GLN A 392 -14.18 -3.08 20.73
C GLN A 392 -12.74 -2.55 20.77
N GLU A 393 -11.80 -3.31 21.33
CA GLU A 393 -10.39 -2.94 21.38
C GLU A 393 -9.79 -2.83 19.98
N SER A 394 -9.98 -3.85 19.13
CA SER A 394 -9.45 -3.87 17.78
C SER A 394 -10.03 -2.74 16.91
N PHE A 395 -11.34 -2.50 17.02
CA PHE A 395 -12.02 -1.45 16.25
C PHE A 395 -11.54 -0.04 16.63
N GLN A 396 -11.44 0.28 17.92
CA GLN A 396 -10.96 1.58 18.36
C GLN A 396 -9.48 1.81 17.99
N LYS A 397 -8.64 0.78 18.07
CA LYS A 397 -7.25 0.83 17.58
C LYS A 397 -7.19 1.05 16.07
N ALA A 398 -8.08 0.42 15.30
CA ALA A 398 -8.14 0.63 13.85
C ALA A 398 -8.52 2.08 13.50
N LEU A 399 -9.46 2.70 14.23
CA LEU A 399 -9.77 4.13 14.07
C LEU A 399 -8.52 5.01 14.34
N GLN A 400 -7.73 4.69 15.38
CA GLN A 400 -6.49 5.41 15.69
C GLN A 400 -5.44 5.30 14.56
N SER A 401 -5.49 4.22 13.79
CA SER A 401 -4.56 3.95 12.68
C SER A 401 -4.89 4.71 11.40
N MET A 402 -6.08 5.31 11.28
CA MET A 402 -6.59 5.91 10.05
C MET A 402 -5.83 7.17 9.58
N GLU A 403 -5.00 7.79 10.43
CA GLU A 403 -4.29 9.04 10.10
C GLU A 403 -5.25 10.19 9.71
N GLU A 404 -6.43 10.25 10.35
CA GLU A 404 -7.49 11.26 10.13
C GLU A 404 -7.76 12.10 11.38
N GLY A 405 -6.88 12.03 12.38
CA GLY A 405 -7.08 12.71 13.65
C GLY A 405 -8.09 12.03 14.55
N LEU A 406 -8.41 10.76 14.27
CA LEU A 406 -9.31 9.95 15.08
C LEU A 406 -8.53 9.24 16.20
N TYR A 407 -9.01 9.34 17.42
CA TYR A 407 -8.42 8.66 18.59
C TYR A 407 -9.41 7.70 19.25
N GLY A 408 -10.50 7.42 18.58
CA GLY A 408 -11.63 6.58 18.95
C GLY A 408 -12.86 6.99 18.14
N PHE A 409 -14.06 6.71 18.63
CA PHE A 409 -15.30 7.23 18.06
C PHE A 409 -15.42 8.74 18.31
N GLU A 410 -14.87 9.55 17.40
CA GLU A 410 -15.03 11.01 17.47
C GLU A 410 -16.38 11.45 16.93
N SER A 411 -16.90 12.60 17.42
CA SER A 411 -18.09 13.23 16.86
C SER A 411 -17.72 14.09 15.65
N ILE A 412 -18.49 13.96 14.58
CA ILE A 412 -18.30 14.72 13.33
C ILE A 412 -19.55 15.54 12.96
N LEU A 413 -20.57 15.48 13.79
CA LEU A 413 -21.86 16.11 13.52
C LEU A 413 -21.78 17.63 13.71
N ASP A 414 -22.13 18.38 12.65
CA ASP A 414 -22.17 19.83 12.68
C ASP A 414 -23.38 20.32 13.51
N SER A 415 -23.11 21.15 14.52
CA SER A 415 -24.12 21.68 15.41
C SER A 415 -25.06 22.70 14.73
N GLU A 416 -24.65 23.29 13.60
CA GLU A 416 -25.41 24.33 12.88
C GLU A 416 -26.38 23.75 11.85
N LYS A 417 -26.23 22.47 11.47
CA LYS A 417 -27.06 21.78 10.47
C LYS A 417 -28.24 21.06 11.13
N ASN A 418 -29.25 20.72 10.32
CA ASN A 418 -30.32 19.82 10.75
C ASN A 418 -29.76 18.41 10.97
N GLN A 419 -29.33 18.15 12.21
CA GLN A 419 -28.64 16.92 12.61
C GLN A 419 -29.43 15.65 12.26
N ASN A 420 -30.77 15.69 12.45
CA ASN A 420 -31.59 14.51 12.18
C ASN A 420 -31.67 14.16 10.68
N GLU A 421 -31.76 15.15 9.79
CA GLU A 421 -31.76 14.90 8.34
C GLU A 421 -30.40 14.41 7.87
N THR A 422 -29.32 15.01 8.36
CA THR A 422 -27.95 14.57 8.06
C THR A 422 -27.74 13.12 8.47
N LEU A 423 -28.08 12.75 9.71
CA LEU A 423 -27.97 11.39 10.20
C LEU A 423 -28.85 10.42 9.40
N GLN A 424 -30.09 10.79 9.11
CA GLN A 424 -30.99 9.96 8.31
C GLN A 424 -30.37 9.66 6.93
N TYR A 425 -29.79 10.67 6.27
CA TYR A 425 -29.16 10.52 4.97
C TYR A 425 -27.88 9.69 5.04
N GLU A 426 -26.94 10.04 5.94
CA GLU A 426 -25.62 9.41 6.04
C GLU A 426 -25.68 7.94 6.51
N LEU A 427 -26.70 7.59 7.30
CA LEU A 427 -26.92 6.21 7.73
C LEU A 427 -27.63 5.37 6.67
N THR A 428 -28.49 5.99 5.86
CA THR A 428 -29.21 5.27 4.78
C THR A 428 -28.31 5.03 3.58
N PHE A 429 -27.50 6.02 3.19
CA PHE A 429 -26.60 5.95 2.04
C PHE A 429 -25.15 5.84 2.51
N PRO A 430 -24.52 4.65 2.43
CA PRO A 430 -23.20 4.43 3.00
C PRO A 430 -22.14 5.37 2.40
N GLY A 431 -21.35 5.96 3.26
CA GLY A 431 -20.21 6.80 2.95
C GLY A 431 -19.02 6.47 3.85
N PRO A 432 -17.83 7.03 3.60
CA PRO A 432 -16.61 6.72 4.35
C PRO A 432 -16.74 6.93 5.87
N SER A 433 -17.50 7.94 6.28
CA SER A 433 -17.65 8.32 7.69
C SER A 433 -18.90 7.73 8.35
N ARG A 434 -19.56 6.75 7.72
CA ARG A 434 -20.85 6.20 8.20
C ARG A 434 -20.79 5.75 9.66
N MET A 435 -19.68 5.13 10.10
CA MET A 435 -19.54 4.64 11.48
C MET A 435 -19.46 5.79 12.49
N LEU A 436 -18.89 6.92 12.12
CA LEU A 436 -18.85 8.11 13.00
C LEU A 436 -20.24 8.74 13.12
N TYR A 437 -21.01 8.81 12.03
CA TYR A 437 -22.42 9.24 12.09
C TYR A 437 -23.29 8.26 12.88
N LEU A 438 -23.00 6.95 12.83
CA LEU A 438 -23.67 5.95 13.66
C LEU A 438 -23.44 6.22 15.15
N ALA A 439 -22.18 6.53 15.54
CA ALA A 439 -21.84 6.89 16.91
C ALA A 439 -22.57 8.17 17.35
N ASP A 440 -22.65 9.18 16.48
CA ASP A 440 -23.37 10.43 16.78
C ASP A 440 -24.87 10.22 16.93
N ALA A 441 -25.48 9.38 16.10
CA ALA A 441 -26.88 8.99 16.25
C ALA A 441 -27.13 8.30 17.60
N MET A 442 -26.20 7.43 18.02
CA MET A 442 -26.26 6.78 19.34
C MET A 442 -26.14 7.78 20.50
N ARG A 443 -25.27 8.80 20.39
CA ARG A 443 -25.16 9.91 21.37
C ARG A 443 -26.44 10.72 21.49
N LEU A 444 -27.15 10.90 20.37
CA LEU A 444 -28.45 11.56 20.34
C LEU A 444 -29.64 10.66 20.79
N GLY A 445 -29.35 9.45 21.23
CA GLY A 445 -30.34 8.53 21.80
C GLY A 445 -31.19 7.76 20.76
N TRP A 446 -30.74 7.66 19.49
CA TRP A 446 -31.42 6.80 18.53
C TRP A 446 -31.28 5.34 18.96
N ASP A 447 -32.38 4.57 18.90
CA ASP A 447 -32.40 3.16 19.30
C ASP A 447 -31.78 2.24 18.23
N ASP A 448 -31.36 1.04 18.65
CA ASP A 448 -30.68 0.10 17.80
C ASP A 448 -31.57 -0.50 16.72
N GLU A 449 -32.90 -0.59 16.96
CA GLU A 449 -33.87 -1.06 15.95
C GLU A 449 -33.95 -0.09 14.76
N LYS A 450 -34.03 1.21 15.06
CA LYS A 450 -34.01 2.27 14.03
C LYS A 450 -32.68 2.26 13.27
N LEU A 451 -31.56 2.14 13.99
CA LEU A 451 -30.23 2.11 13.39
C LEU A 451 -30.06 0.87 12.48
N HIS A 452 -30.46 -0.29 12.94
CA HIS A 452 -30.46 -1.50 12.13
C HIS A 452 -31.30 -1.35 10.86
N LYS A 453 -32.50 -0.81 10.98
CA LYS A 453 -33.39 -0.60 9.84
C LYS A 453 -32.83 0.33 8.78
N LEU A 454 -32.06 1.35 9.19
CA LEU A 454 -31.45 2.32 8.27
C LEU A 454 -30.17 1.78 7.64
N THR A 455 -29.36 1.08 8.42
CA THR A 455 -28.00 0.69 8.03
C THR A 455 -27.88 -0.73 7.51
N GLY A 456 -28.77 -1.62 7.95
CA GLY A 456 -28.63 -3.08 7.75
C GLY A 456 -27.51 -3.71 8.57
N ILE A 457 -26.78 -2.96 9.40
CA ILE A 457 -25.69 -3.48 10.25
C ILE A 457 -26.28 -4.45 11.27
N ASP A 458 -25.62 -5.60 11.46
CA ASP A 458 -26.07 -6.62 12.40
C ASP A 458 -26.22 -6.06 13.82
N PRO A 459 -27.30 -6.42 14.53
CA PRO A 459 -27.56 -5.97 15.90
C PRO A 459 -26.42 -6.25 16.88
N TRP A 460 -25.64 -7.31 16.66
CA TRP A 460 -24.48 -7.60 17.49
C TRP A 460 -23.43 -6.47 17.44
N PHE A 461 -23.11 -5.95 16.25
CA PHE A 461 -22.19 -4.83 16.11
C PHE A 461 -22.77 -3.55 16.70
N LEU A 462 -24.07 -3.29 16.49
CA LEU A 462 -24.74 -2.13 17.08
C LEU A 462 -24.67 -2.17 18.62
N PHE A 463 -24.85 -3.35 19.22
CA PHE A 463 -24.68 -3.53 20.66
C PHE A 463 -23.25 -3.21 21.13
N GLN A 464 -22.22 -3.65 20.41
CA GLN A 464 -20.83 -3.36 20.74
C GLN A 464 -20.53 -1.85 20.67
N PHE A 465 -20.99 -1.19 19.65
CA PHE A 465 -20.85 0.26 19.49
C PHE A 465 -21.63 1.04 20.55
N ARG A 466 -22.83 0.61 20.86
CA ARG A 466 -23.66 1.19 21.93
C ARG A 466 -22.96 1.14 23.29
N ASP A 467 -22.32 0.04 23.59
CA ASP A 467 -21.56 -0.11 24.82
C ASP A 467 -20.35 0.86 24.89
N LEU A 468 -19.63 1.07 23.79
CA LEU A 468 -18.57 2.08 23.72
C LEU A 468 -19.11 3.50 23.92
N ILE A 469 -20.21 3.85 23.30
CA ILE A 469 -20.82 5.18 23.43
C ILE A 469 -21.39 5.41 24.85
N ASN A 470 -21.97 4.40 25.46
CA ASN A 470 -22.42 4.47 26.85
C ASN A 470 -21.24 4.70 27.80
N GLU A 471 -20.09 4.08 27.57
CA GLU A 471 -18.89 4.32 28.36
C GLU A 471 -18.41 5.78 28.21
N GLU A 472 -18.43 6.32 26.99
CA GLU A 472 -18.08 7.71 26.71
C GLU A 472 -19.02 8.69 27.43
N LEU A 473 -20.33 8.48 27.32
CA LEU A 473 -21.35 9.31 27.98
C LEU A 473 -21.25 9.27 29.50
N ASN A 474 -20.88 8.11 30.08
CA ASN A 474 -20.67 7.96 31.51
C ASN A 474 -19.43 8.71 32.03
N LEU A 475 -18.52 9.13 31.16
CA LEU A 475 -17.35 9.94 31.50
C LEU A 475 -17.65 11.45 31.49
N GLU A 476 -18.77 11.88 30.91
CA GLU A 476 -19.12 13.29 30.83
C GLU A 476 -19.21 13.94 32.22
N GLY A 477 -18.49 15.06 32.37
CA GLY A 477 -18.48 15.85 33.61
C GLY A 477 -17.60 15.26 34.72
N LEU A 478 -17.00 14.10 34.50
CA LEU A 478 -16.04 13.55 35.46
C LEU A 478 -14.62 14.13 35.22
N ARG A 479 -13.82 14.09 36.27
CA ARG A 479 -12.39 14.42 36.21
C ARG A 479 -11.57 13.15 36.39
N ILE A 480 -10.32 13.17 35.93
CA ILE A 480 -9.44 12.00 35.95
C ILE A 480 -9.27 11.43 37.38
N ASP A 481 -9.26 12.26 38.41
CA ASP A 481 -9.11 11.87 39.82
C ASP A 481 -10.37 11.15 40.39
N GLN A 482 -11.50 11.23 39.71
CA GLN A 482 -12.76 10.59 40.07
C GLN A 482 -12.94 9.20 39.44
N ILE A 483 -12.06 8.84 38.51
CA ILE A 483 -12.10 7.52 37.83
C ILE A 483 -11.36 6.50 38.69
N GLU A 484 -12.03 5.45 39.11
CA GLU A 484 -11.39 4.33 39.81
C GLU A 484 -10.44 3.55 38.90
N LYS A 485 -9.41 2.93 39.49
CA LYS A 485 -8.40 2.15 38.78
C LYS A 485 -9.00 1.08 37.88
N GLU A 486 -9.94 0.32 38.44
CA GLU A 486 -10.63 -0.79 37.75
C GLU A 486 -11.41 -0.26 36.55
N LYS A 487 -12.05 0.90 36.68
CA LYS A 487 -12.76 1.56 35.58
C LYS A 487 -11.80 2.03 34.51
N LEU A 488 -10.67 2.65 34.88
CA LEU A 488 -9.65 3.08 33.94
C LEU A 488 -9.08 1.87 33.16
N LEU A 489 -8.80 0.76 33.85
CA LEU A 489 -8.35 -0.47 33.21
C LEU A 489 -9.40 -1.01 32.23
N ALA A 490 -10.68 -1.09 32.63
CA ALA A 490 -11.77 -1.54 31.76
C ALA A 490 -11.92 -0.69 30.51
N LEU A 491 -11.76 0.65 30.62
CA LEU A 491 -11.78 1.55 29.46
C LEU A 491 -10.59 1.27 28.53
N LYS A 492 -9.39 1.05 29.06
CA LYS A 492 -8.22 0.67 28.26
C LYS A 492 -8.42 -0.68 27.56
N GLN A 493 -9.02 -1.67 28.22
CA GLN A 493 -9.38 -2.97 27.64
C GLN A 493 -10.40 -2.85 26.50
N LYS A 494 -11.28 -1.84 26.54
CA LYS A 494 -12.19 -1.51 25.44
C LYS A 494 -11.54 -0.69 24.32
N GLY A 495 -10.25 -0.37 24.41
CA GLY A 495 -9.48 0.33 23.37
C GLY A 495 -9.51 1.86 23.43
N PHE A 496 -10.01 2.47 24.50
CA PHE A 496 -9.94 3.92 24.68
C PHE A 496 -8.47 4.37 24.74
N SER A 497 -8.04 5.23 23.82
CA SER A 497 -6.71 5.84 23.86
C SER A 497 -6.58 6.83 25.02
N ASP A 498 -5.35 7.09 25.47
CA ASP A 498 -5.08 8.10 26.48
C ASP A 498 -5.59 9.49 26.01
N ARG A 499 -5.47 9.78 24.72
CA ARG A 499 -5.97 11.02 24.10
C ARG A 499 -7.50 11.09 24.08
N LYS A 500 -8.20 10.00 23.70
CA LYS A 500 -9.67 9.98 23.76
C LYS A 500 -10.19 10.15 25.17
N LEU A 501 -9.57 9.49 26.16
CA LEU A 501 -9.89 9.68 27.57
C LEU A 501 -9.64 11.11 28.04
N ALA A 502 -8.54 11.72 27.59
CA ALA A 502 -8.25 13.13 27.90
C ALA A 502 -9.34 14.07 27.36
N THR A 503 -9.82 13.84 26.13
CA THR A 503 -10.94 14.60 25.55
C THR A 503 -12.22 14.43 26.37
N CYS A 504 -12.62 13.20 26.70
CA CYS A 504 -13.83 12.91 27.49
C CYS A 504 -13.77 13.54 28.89
N LEU A 505 -12.61 13.53 29.54
CA LEU A 505 -12.41 14.01 30.91
C LEU A 505 -11.93 15.48 30.98
N ARG A 506 -11.85 16.16 29.85
CA ARG A 506 -11.32 17.55 29.73
C ARG A 506 -9.97 17.72 30.41
N SER A 507 -9.05 16.77 30.16
CA SER A 507 -7.70 16.70 30.69
C SER A 507 -6.68 16.71 29.54
N GLU A 508 -5.39 16.58 29.86
CA GLU A 508 -4.32 16.43 28.89
C GLU A 508 -3.91 14.95 28.77
N GLU A 509 -3.54 14.49 27.59
CA GLU A 509 -3.10 13.11 27.34
C GLU A 509 -1.99 12.66 28.28
N LYS A 510 -1.01 13.56 28.53
CA LYS A 510 0.10 13.31 29.45
C LYS A 510 -0.36 13.02 30.90
N GLU A 511 -1.47 13.60 31.33
CA GLU A 511 -2.00 13.35 32.69
C GLU A 511 -2.68 11.99 32.79
N ILE A 512 -3.40 11.57 31.72
CA ILE A 512 -3.96 10.22 31.62
C ILE A 512 -2.84 9.18 31.66
N ARG A 513 -1.80 9.37 30.80
CA ARG A 513 -0.63 8.48 30.77
C ARG A 513 0.07 8.39 32.14
N LYS A 514 0.33 9.52 32.76
CA LYS A 514 0.98 9.58 34.07
C LYS A 514 0.21 8.80 35.13
N ARG A 515 -1.12 8.97 35.19
CA ARG A 515 -1.97 8.26 36.13
C ARG A 515 -1.97 6.75 35.83
N ARG A 516 -2.16 6.36 34.57
CA ARG A 516 -2.14 4.97 34.11
C ARG A 516 -0.86 4.26 34.57
N ILE A 517 0.30 4.87 34.33
CA ILE A 517 1.60 4.33 34.72
C ILE A 517 1.72 4.25 36.26
N SER A 518 1.32 5.30 37.00
CA SER A 518 1.41 5.32 38.46
C SER A 518 0.53 4.24 39.14
N GLU A 519 -0.56 3.84 38.50
CA GLU A 519 -1.46 2.78 38.95
C GLU A 519 -1.06 1.39 38.42
N ASN A 520 0.06 1.30 37.71
CA ASN A 520 0.54 0.06 37.07
C ASN A 520 -0.47 -0.52 36.07
N ILE A 521 -1.18 0.36 35.35
CA ILE A 521 -2.00 0.01 34.17
C ILE A 521 -1.11 0.15 32.94
N LEU A 522 -0.39 -0.92 32.61
CA LEU A 522 0.55 -0.97 31.48
C LEU A 522 0.02 -1.95 30.43
N PRO A 523 0.29 -1.69 29.15
CA PRO A 523 -0.07 -2.65 28.10
C PRO A 523 0.77 -3.92 28.23
N ALA A 524 0.14 -5.05 27.97
CA ALA A 524 0.80 -6.31 27.68
C ALA A 524 0.92 -6.46 26.15
N PHE A 525 2.03 -7.02 25.70
CA PHE A 525 2.21 -7.32 24.26
C PHE A 525 2.06 -8.82 24.07
N LYS A 526 1.11 -9.19 23.25
CA LYS A 526 0.79 -10.57 22.86
C LYS A 526 1.40 -10.91 21.51
N ARG A 527 1.73 -12.17 21.32
CA ARG A 527 2.18 -12.67 20.02
C ARG A 527 1.00 -13.02 19.14
N VAL A 528 1.13 -12.75 17.84
CA VAL A 528 0.20 -13.26 16.83
C VAL A 528 0.45 -14.77 16.71
N ASP A 529 -0.61 -15.54 16.84
CA ASP A 529 -0.54 -16.99 16.98
C ASP A 529 -1.60 -17.67 16.12
N THR A 530 -1.22 -18.70 15.38
CA THR A 530 -2.11 -19.52 14.55
C THR A 530 -2.81 -20.64 15.31
N CYS A 531 -2.52 -20.83 16.60
CA CYS A 531 -2.94 -22.00 17.37
C CYS A 531 -3.66 -21.65 18.67
N ALA A 532 -4.07 -20.40 18.88
CA ALA A 532 -4.77 -19.94 20.08
C ALA A 532 -4.08 -20.39 21.41
N GLY A 533 -2.76 -20.38 21.44
CA GLY A 533 -1.96 -20.76 22.60
C GLY A 533 -1.79 -22.27 22.85
N GLU A 534 -2.29 -23.14 21.98
CA GLU A 534 -2.09 -24.60 22.13
C GLU A 534 -0.63 -25.04 21.98
N PHE A 535 0.14 -24.32 21.18
CA PHE A 535 1.57 -24.54 20.98
C PHE A 535 2.35 -23.28 21.31
N ALA A 536 3.57 -23.44 21.79
CA ALA A 536 4.46 -22.31 22.02
C ALA A 536 4.76 -21.60 20.70
N THR A 537 4.62 -20.27 20.70
CA THR A 537 5.00 -19.42 19.58
C THR A 537 6.20 -18.57 19.99
N GLU A 538 7.18 -18.46 19.11
CA GLU A 538 8.34 -17.60 19.30
C GLU A 538 8.40 -16.49 18.22
N THR A 539 7.36 -16.36 17.42
CA THR A 539 7.29 -15.27 16.45
C THR A 539 7.44 -13.92 17.14
N ALA A 540 8.22 -13.07 16.55
CA ALA A 540 8.38 -11.70 17.02
C ALA A 540 7.34 -10.73 16.43
N TYR A 541 6.18 -11.23 16.04
CA TYR A 541 5.02 -10.49 15.56
C TYR A 541 4.01 -10.26 16.68
N MET A 542 3.81 -9.02 17.09
CA MET A 542 3.15 -8.66 18.34
C MET A 542 2.12 -7.56 18.19
N TYR A 543 1.13 -7.55 19.11
CA TYR A 543 0.15 -6.50 19.30
C TYR A 543 -0.03 -6.17 20.79
N SER A 544 -0.43 -4.94 21.11
CA SER A 544 -0.69 -4.53 22.49
C SER A 544 -2.13 -4.81 22.90
N THR A 545 -2.30 -5.09 24.19
CA THR A 545 -3.61 -5.18 24.88
C THR A 545 -3.44 -4.82 26.35
N TYR A 546 -4.55 -4.61 27.08
CA TYR A 546 -4.53 -4.44 28.53
C TYR A 546 -5.04 -5.69 29.25
N ASP A 547 -4.87 -6.84 28.62
CA ASP A 547 -5.30 -8.14 29.15
C ASP A 547 -4.14 -9.13 29.25
N GLY A 548 -4.03 -9.79 30.42
CA GLY A 548 -3.06 -10.85 30.65
C GLY A 548 -1.61 -10.39 30.83
N PHE A 549 -0.67 -11.29 30.57
CA PHE A 549 0.78 -11.07 30.73
C PHE A 549 1.45 -10.72 29.41
N CYS A 550 2.60 -10.04 29.48
CA CYS A 550 3.38 -9.65 28.32
C CYS A 550 4.23 -10.82 27.79
N GLU A 551 4.13 -11.11 26.50
CA GLU A 551 4.84 -12.19 25.80
C GLU A 551 6.01 -11.67 24.95
N SER A 552 6.28 -10.37 24.97
CA SER A 552 7.30 -9.75 24.14
C SER A 552 8.70 -10.31 24.40
N ASN A 553 9.08 -10.52 25.66
CA ASN A 553 10.40 -11.00 26.06
C ASN A 553 11.53 -10.21 25.37
N PRO A 554 11.73 -8.91 25.71
CA PRO A 554 12.74 -8.08 25.08
C PRO A 554 14.16 -8.64 25.26
N THR A 555 14.95 -8.63 24.21
CA THR A 555 16.36 -9.05 24.24
C THR A 555 17.24 -7.97 24.89
N ALA A 556 18.50 -8.32 25.17
CA ALA A 556 19.55 -7.38 25.60
C ALA A 556 20.36 -6.81 24.40
N ASN A 557 20.01 -7.14 23.18
CA ASN A 557 20.70 -6.69 21.97
C ASN A 557 20.57 -5.16 21.77
N LYS A 558 21.45 -4.60 20.98
CA LYS A 558 21.28 -3.21 20.49
C LYS A 558 20.13 -3.17 19.51
N LYS A 559 19.09 -2.41 19.84
CA LYS A 559 17.84 -2.35 19.08
C LYS A 559 17.65 -0.98 18.46
N VAL A 560 17.09 -0.94 17.26
CA VAL A 560 16.65 0.29 16.58
C VAL A 560 15.21 0.09 16.14
N ILE A 561 14.36 1.07 16.44
CA ILE A 561 12.97 1.10 15.97
C ILE A 561 12.92 1.85 14.65
N VAL A 562 12.21 1.29 13.69
CA VAL A 562 11.82 1.94 12.42
C VAL A 562 10.29 2.13 12.46
N LEU A 563 9.85 3.37 12.33
CA LEU A 563 8.41 3.68 12.24
C LEU A 563 7.96 3.61 10.78
N GLY A 564 6.92 2.84 10.54
CA GLY A 564 6.35 2.61 9.22
C GLY A 564 5.51 3.78 8.70
N SER A 565 4.93 3.60 7.51
CA SER A 565 4.19 4.64 6.79
C SER A 565 2.71 4.76 7.18
N GLY A 566 2.17 3.80 7.95
CA GLY A 566 0.72 3.72 8.16
C GLY A 566 -0.03 3.32 6.88
N PRO A 567 -1.31 3.70 6.74
CA PRO A 567 -2.11 3.32 5.58
C PRO A 567 -1.60 3.97 4.29
N ASN A 568 -1.70 3.23 3.19
CA ASN A 568 -1.50 3.78 1.87
C ASN A 568 -2.56 4.85 1.58
N ARG A 569 -2.13 5.92 0.96
CA ARG A 569 -2.99 7.04 0.55
C ARG A 569 -2.35 7.77 -0.63
N ILE A 570 -3.12 8.56 -1.34
CA ILE A 570 -2.57 9.41 -2.40
C ILE A 570 -1.57 10.39 -1.81
N GLY A 571 -0.34 10.38 -2.34
CA GLY A 571 0.81 11.14 -1.85
C GLY A 571 1.67 10.44 -0.80
N GLN A 572 1.30 9.20 -0.38
CA GLN A 572 2.13 8.37 0.50
C GLN A 572 1.82 6.89 0.23
N GLY A 573 2.53 6.30 -0.70
CA GLY A 573 2.34 4.93 -1.16
C GLY A 573 3.44 3.97 -0.72
N ILE A 574 3.68 2.98 -1.57
CA ILE A 574 4.57 1.85 -1.29
C ILE A 574 6.05 2.21 -1.24
N GLU A 575 6.45 3.34 -1.81
CA GLU A 575 7.83 3.85 -1.79
C GLU A 575 8.36 4.05 -0.36
N PHE A 576 7.50 4.42 0.57
CA PHE A 576 7.88 4.55 1.98
C PHE A 576 8.01 3.19 2.66
N ASP A 577 7.22 2.22 2.26
CA ASP A 577 7.39 0.84 2.74
C ASP A 577 8.70 0.25 2.25
N TYR A 578 9.05 0.49 0.98
CA TYR A 578 10.35 0.12 0.41
C TYR A 578 11.52 0.66 1.27
N CYS A 579 11.50 1.94 1.63
CA CYS A 579 12.51 2.55 2.48
C CYS A 579 12.57 1.90 3.89
N CYS A 580 11.41 1.62 4.49
CA CYS A 580 11.32 0.98 5.81
C CYS A 580 11.89 -0.45 5.80
N VAL A 581 11.60 -1.23 4.75
CA VAL A 581 12.12 -2.59 4.59
C VAL A 581 13.64 -2.58 4.46
N HIS A 582 14.18 -1.71 3.60
CA HIS A 582 15.63 -1.57 3.42
C HIS A 582 16.32 -1.08 4.68
N ALA A 583 15.72 -0.15 5.43
CA ALA A 583 16.25 0.27 6.73
C ALA A 583 16.33 -0.91 7.70
N SER A 584 15.30 -1.75 7.76
CA SER A 584 15.31 -2.94 8.62
C SER A 584 16.39 -3.94 8.21
N MET A 585 16.54 -4.20 6.91
CA MET A 585 17.59 -5.10 6.38
C MET A 585 19.00 -4.58 6.68
N ALA A 586 19.27 -3.30 6.41
CA ALA A 586 20.57 -2.67 6.68
C ALA A 586 20.92 -2.70 8.18
N LEU A 587 19.96 -2.47 9.06
CA LEU A 587 20.16 -2.57 10.50
C LEU A 587 20.56 -4.00 10.92
N GLN A 588 19.93 -5.03 10.35
CA GLN A 588 20.26 -6.42 10.62
C GLN A 588 21.66 -6.78 10.11
N GLU A 589 22.03 -6.33 8.92
CA GLU A 589 23.39 -6.52 8.35
C GLU A 589 24.47 -5.87 9.24
N GLU A 590 24.18 -4.73 9.85
CA GLU A 590 25.08 -4.02 10.77
C GLU A 590 25.03 -4.57 12.22
N GLY A 591 24.28 -5.66 12.46
CA GLY A 591 24.23 -6.35 13.74
C GLY A 591 23.31 -5.70 14.79
N TYR A 592 22.39 -4.83 14.37
CA TYR A 592 21.33 -4.33 15.22
C TYR A 592 20.10 -5.24 15.12
N GLU A 593 19.35 -5.35 16.20
CA GLU A 593 18.01 -5.92 16.19
C GLU A 593 17.03 -4.86 15.71
N SER A 594 16.47 -5.04 14.52
CA SER A 594 15.50 -4.12 13.95
C SER A 594 14.11 -4.37 14.52
N ILE A 595 13.43 -3.30 14.91
CA ILE A 595 12.04 -3.31 15.39
C ILE A 595 11.20 -2.48 14.45
N MET A 596 10.20 -3.09 13.82
CA MET A 596 9.22 -2.38 12.99
C MET A 596 7.96 -2.09 13.80
N ILE A 597 7.42 -0.86 13.66
CA ILE A 597 6.07 -0.49 14.13
C ILE A 597 5.28 0.02 12.94
N ASN A 598 4.23 -0.68 12.55
CA ASN A 598 3.33 -0.27 11.46
C ASN A 598 1.93 -0.90 11.63
N CYS A 599 0.92 -0.35 10.95
CA CYS A 599 -0.49 -0.77 11.04
C CYS A 599 -1.12 -1.08 9.66
N ASN A 600 -0.29 -1.18 8.61
CA ASN A 600 -0.76 -1.42 7.25
C ASN A 600 -0.59 -2.90 6.88
N PRO A 601 -1.68 -3.67 6.64
CA PRO A 601 -1.60 -5.09 6.34
C PRO A 601 -1.11 -5.38 4.91
N GLU A 602 -1.12 -4.39 4.03
CA GLU A 602 -0.75 -4.56 2.62
C GLU A 602 0.76 -4.47 2.38
N THR A 603 1.58 -4.14 3.39
CA THR A 603 3.00 -3.81 3.25
C THR A 603 3.92 -5.00 3.53
N VAL A 604 5.11 -4.97 2.92
CA VAL A 604 6.20 -5.94 3.16
C VAL A 604 6.88 -5.67 4.51
N SER A 605 6.92 -4.41 4.97
CA SER A 605 7.47 -4.07 6.30
C SER A 605 6.74 -4.76 7.44
N THR A 606 5.46 -5.11 7.24
CA THR A 606 4.65 -5.85 8.21
C THR A 606 4.69 -7.37 8.02
N ASP A 607 5.58 -7.89 7.19
CA ASP A 607 5.86 -9.32 7.15
C ASP A 607 6.66 -9.73 8.40
N TYR A 608 6.26 -10.83 9.01
CA TYR A 608 6.90 -11.33 10.24
C TYR A 608 8.39 -11.67 10.06
N ASP A 609 8.86 -11.83 8.82
CA ASP A 609 10.23 -12.20 8.45
C ASP A 609 11.07 -11.01 7.91
N THR A 610 10.53 -9.79 7.92
CA THR A 610 11.24 -8.60 7.42
C THR A 610 12.09 -7.94 8.49
N SER A 611 11.56 -7.80 9.70
CA SER A 611 12.29 -7.27 10.86
C SER A 611 12.50 -8.36 11.92
N ASN A 612 13.46 -8.14 12.85
CA ASN A 612 13.65 -9.06 13.95
C ASN A 612 12.46 -9.05 14.92
N ARG A 613 11.78 -7.91 15.03
CA ARG A 613 10.58 -7.74 15.87
C ARG A 613 9.59 -6.83 15.17
N LEU A 614 8.34 -7.23 15.13
CA LEU A 614 7.25 -6.47 14.52
C LEU A 614 6.17 -6.18 15.57
N TYR A 615 5.84 -4.91 15.77
CA TYR A 615 4.69 -4.47 16.53
C TYR A 615 3.63 -3.95 15.56
N PHE A 616 2.53 -4.67 15.45
CA PHE A 616 1.41 -4.26 14.60
C PHE A 616 0.48 -3.35 15.41
N GLU A 617 0.80 -2.05 15.36
CA GLU A 617 0.16 -1.04 16.22
C GLU A 617 -0.09 0.27 15.49
N PRO A 618 -1.08 1.06 15.93
CA PRO A 618 -1.22 2.44 15.50
C PRO A 618 0.05 3.24 15.75
N ILE A 619 0.46 4.06 14.79
CA ILE A 619 1.65 4.93 14.94
C ILE A 619 1.24 6.21 15.67
N THR A 620 0.91 6.07 16.95
CA THR A 620 0.51 7.15 17.86
C THR A 620 1.54 7.35 18.98
N GLU A 621 1.56 8.53 19.61
CA GLU A 621 2.46 8.83 20.71
C GLU A 621 2.34 7.77 21.83
N GLU A 622 1.11 7.44 22.25
CA GLU A 622 0.84 6.45 23.29
C GLU A 622 1.52 5.11 22.98
N LYS A 623 1.23 4.55 21.79
CA LYS A 623 1.67 3.21 21.42
C LYS A 623 3.17 3.13 21.18
N VAL A 624 3.73 4.12 20.50
CA VAL A 624 5.17 4.18 20.23
C VAL A 624 5.98 4.33 21.51
N LEU A 625 5.55 5.18 22.45
CA LEU A 625 6.21 5.35 23.74
C LEU A 625 6.12 4.09 24.61
N ASP A 626 4.99 3.38 24.60
CA ASP A 626 4.84 2.13 25.35
C ASP A 626 5.81 1.04 24.84
N ILE A 627 6.03 0.96 23.53
CA ILE A 627 7.01 0.05 22.92
C ILE A 627 8.45 0.48 23.22
N ILE A 628 8.75 1.79 23.17
CA ILE A 628 10.07 2.33 23.51
C ILE A 628 10.43 2.03 24.97
N GLU A 629 9.49 2.23 25.89
CA GLU A 629 9.68 1.93 27.32
C GLU A 629 9.95 0.43 27.56
N LEU A 630 9.30 -0.43 26.79
CA LEU A 630 9.51 -1.88 26.87
C LEU A 630 10.84 -2.31 26.27
N GLU A 631 11.11 -1.91 25.04
CA GLU A 631 12.22 -2.42 24.22
C GLU A 631 13.55 -1.71 24.50
N LYS A 632 13.52 -0.48 24.97
CA LYS A 632 14.69 0.34 25.27
C LYS A 632 15.68 0.42 24.09
N PRO A 633 15.26 0.89 22.92
CA PRO A 633 16.09 0.97 21.74
C PRO A 633 17.24 1.98 21.94
N VAL A 634 18.31 1.86 21.14
CA VAL A 634 19.36 2.88 21.07
C VAL A 634 18.90 4.15 20.37
N GLY A 635 17.82 4.08 19.60
CA GLY A 635 17.15 5.20 18.94
C GLY A 635 16.03 4.75 18.02
N VAL A 636 15.37 5.74 17.43
CA VAL A 636 14.20 5.58 16.55
C VAL A 636 14.47 6.26 15.22
N ILE A 637 14.18 5.58 14.10
CA ILE A 637 14.20 6.14 12.75
C ILE A 637 12.76 6.53 12.38
N ILE A 638 12.57 7.81 12.02
CA ILE A 638 11.26 8.38 11.69
C ILE A 638 11.15 8.85 10.23
N GLN A 639 12.27 8.92 9.49
CA GLN A 639 12.31 9.55 8.17
C GLN A 639 11.74 8.68 7.06
N PHE A 640 11.78 7.35 7.19
CA PHE A 640 11.44 6.44 6.10
C PHE A 640 9.96 6.14 5.97
N GLY A 641 9.15 6.42 6.99
CA GLY A 641 7.71 6.20 6.97
C GLY A 641 6.88 7.38 6.43
N GLY A 642 7.49 8.35 5.77
CA GLY A 642 6.80 9.53 5.26
C GLY A 642 6.30 10.45 6.38
N GLN A 643 5.18 11.14 6.15
CA GLN A 643 4.62 12.11 7.10
C GLN A 643 4.06 11.47 8.38
N THR A 644 3.67 10.21 8.33
CA THR A 644 3.05 9.54 9.49
C THR A 644 3.96 9.56 10.71
N PRO A 645 5.21 9.03 10.67
CA PRO A 645 6.09 9.08 11.82
C PRO A 645 6.70 10.48 12.08
N LEU A 646 6.83 11.33 11.07
CA LEU A 646 7.35 12.70 11.26
C LEU A 646 6.48 13.54 12.19
N LYS A 647 5.18 13.35 12.21
CA LYS A 647 4.25 13.99 13.15
C LYS A 647 4.58 13.70 14.62
N LEU A 648 5.29 12.61 14.91
CA LEU A 648 5.68 12.23 16.26
C LEU A 648 7.06 12.77 16.66
N ALA A 649 7.80 13.43 15.77
CA ALA A 649 9.18 13.84 15.97
C ALA A 649 9.35 14.71 17.24
N GLU A 650 8.55 15.77 17.37
CA GLU A 650 8.57 16.67 18.51
C GLU A 650 8.19 15.96 19.82
N ALA A 651 7.08 15.22 19.80
CA ALA A 651 6.60 14.50 20.99
C ALA A 651 7.63 13.46 21.50
N LEU A 652 8.29 12.73 20.60
CA LEU A 652 9.35 11.78 20.96
C LEU A 652 10.60 12.50 21.49
N HIS A 653 10.99 13.60 20.89
CA HIS A 653 12.13 14.40 21.34
C HIS A 653 11.91 14.94 22.76
N ASP A 654 10.74 15.50 23.05
CA ASP A 654 10.37 16.07 24.36
C ASP A 654 10.40 15.00 25.48
N LYS A 655 10.23 13.75 25.11
CA LYS A 655 10.37 12.59 26.02
C LYS A 655 11.82 12.08 26.11
N GLY A 656 12.77 12.75 25.46
CA GLY A 656 14.18 12.37 25.46
C GLY A 656 14.51 11.13 24.61
N VAL A 657 13.63 10.76 23.68
CA VAL A 657 13.88 9.67 22.74
C VAL A 657 14.92 10.12 21.71
N LYS A 658 15.95 9.31 21.50
CA LYS A 658 16.97 9.61 20.50
C LYS A 658 16.42 9.31 19.10
N ILE A 659 16.26 10.35 18.29
CA ILE A 659 15.99 10.24 16.86
C ILE A 659 17.30 9.93 16.15
N LEU A 660 17.28 8.94 15.25
CA LEU A 660 18.40 8.57 14.39
C LEU A 660 18.18 9.12 12.99
N GLY A 661 19.23 9.61 12.37
CA GLY A 661 19.18 10.28 11.07
C GLY A 661 19.23 11.80 11.23
N THR A 662 18.50 12.51 10.39
CA THR A 662 18.41 13.96 10.40
C THR A 662 17.78 14.50 11.69
N ASP A 663 18.37 15.52 12.24
CA ASP A 663 17.96 16.19 13.47
C ASP A 663 16.58 16.84 13.33
N ILE A 664 15.82 16.89 14.45
CA ILE A 664 14.48 17.51 14.48
C ILE A 664 14.52 18.97 14.07
N ASP A 665 15.55 19.75 14.49
CA ASP A 665 15.66 21.14 14.09
C ASP A 665 15.79 21.29 12.57
N ALA A 666 16.52 20.40 11.91
CA ALA A 666 16.63 20.37 10.46
C ALA A 666 15.31 19.99 9.78
N ILE A 667 14.57 19.04 10.36
CA ILE A 667 13.24 18.66 9.88
C ILE A 667 12.28 19.86 9.99
N ASP A 668 12.22 20.50 11.15
CA ASP A 668 11.37 21.65 11.38
C ASP A 668 11.75 22.87 10.51
N ARG A 669 13.06 23.13 10.32
CA ARG A 669 13.55 24.18 9.39
C ARG A 669 13.14 23.90 7.93
N SER A 670 12.88 22.68 7.57
CA SER A 670 12.42 22.30 6.23
C SER A 670 10.90 22.36 6.08
N GLU A 671 10.15 22.04 7.15
CA GLU A 671 8.69 21.96 7.14
C GLU A 671 8.02 23.30 7.52
N ASP A 672 8.60 24.04 8.48
CA ASP A 672 8.08 25.37 8.85
C ASP A 672 8.42 26.43 7.80
N ARG A 673 7.41 27.01 7.19
CA ARG A 673 7.55 27.95 6.06
C ARG A 673 8.41 29.18 6.38
N LYS A 674 8.30 29.71 7.59
CA LYS A 674 9.08 30.90 8.01
C LYS A 674 10.55 30.53 8.21
N ARG A 675 10.81 29.42 8.90
CA ARG A 675 12.17 28.90 9.10
C ARG A 675 12.82 28.49 7.79
N PHE A 676 12.03 27.93 6.87
CA PHE A 676 12.49 27.60 5.52
C PHE A 676 12.88 28.85 4.74
N GLN A 677 12.06 29.91 4.78
CA GLN A 677 12.39 31.18 4.14
C GLN A 677 13.68 31.80 4.73
N GLU A 678 13.86 31.73 6.05
CA GLU A 678 15.08 32.18 6.72
C GLU A 678 16.30 31.38 6.23
N LEU A 679 16.17 30.07 6.08
CA LEU A 679 17.19 29.16 5.52
C LEU A 679 17.59 29.57 4.09
N ILE A 680 16.63 29.75 3.21
CA ILE A 680 16.87 30.09 1.79
C ILE A 680 17.55 31.47 1.69
N ASN A 681 17.11 32.44 2.49
CA ASN A 681 17.73 33.77 2.57
C ASN A 681 19.17 33.67 3.09
N LEU A 682 19.43 32.93 4.16
CA LEU A 682 20.76 32.71 4.72
C LEU A 682 21.73 32.17 3.67
N LEU A 683 21.25 31.24 2.86
CA LEU A 683 22.02 30.63 1.78
C LEU A 683 22.12 31.51 0.52
N SER A 684 21.47 32.69 0.51
CA SER A 684 21.38 33.59 -0.67
C SER A 684 20.86 32.83 -1.92
N LEU A 685 19.88 31.96 -1.71
CA LEU A 685 19.18 31.22 -2.78
C LEU A 685 17.83 31.90 -3.08
N LYS A 686 17.20 31.52 -4.18
CA LYS A 686 15.92 32.08 -4.60
C LYS A 686 14.78 31.13 -4.35
N GLN A 687 13.65 31.68 -3.93
CA GLN A 687 12.34 31.01 -3.89
C GLN A 687 11.28 31.90 -4.54
N PRO A 688 10.11 31.40 -4.94
CA PRO A 688 9.03 32.23 -5.43
C PRO A 688 8.70 33.33 -4.41
N THR A 689 8.30 34.51 -4.88
CA THR A 689 7.85 35.57 -3.99
C THR A 689 6.64 35.08 -3.21
N ASN A 690 6.73 35.12 -1.88
CA ASN A 690 5.69 34.57 -1.02
C ASN A 690 5.44 35.42 0.21
N THR A 691 4.28 35.21 0.82
CA THR A 691 3.88 35.84 2.07
C THR A 691 2.91 34.94 2.82
N THR A 692 3.10 34.81 4.12
CA THR A 692 2.18 34.14 5.03
C THR A 692 1.16 35.14 5.55
N VAL A 693 -0.13 34.76 5.44
CA VAL A 693 -1.27 35.60 5.83
C VAL A 693 -2.16 34.88 6.84
N LYS A 694 -2.75 35.67 7.75
CA LYS A 694 -3.55 35.15 8.87
C LYS A 694 -5.03 35.49 8.78
N ASN A 695 -5.41 36.32 7.83
CA ASN A 695 -6.81 36.72 7.60
C ASN A 695 -7.01 37.14 6.14
N LEU A 696 -8.28 37.30 5.76
CA LEU A 696 -8.68 37.65 4.39
C LEU A 696 -8.11 39.01 3.93
N ASP A 697 -8.08 40.01 4.82
CA ASP A 697 -7.63 41.36 4.47
C ASP A 697 -6.14 41.35 4.16
N GLU A 698 -5.33 40.70 4.99
CA GLU A 698 -3.91 40.48 4.73
C GLU A 698 -3.67 39.75 3.41
N ALA A 699 -4.49 38.73 3.14
CA ALA A 699 -4.38 37.96 1.89
C ALA A 699 -4.65 38.82 0.65
N LEU A 700 -5.63 39.70 0.71
CA LEU A 700 -5.97 40.62 -0.37
C LEU A 700 -4.89 41.68 -0.61
N GLU A 701 -4.32 42.22 0.47
CA GLU A 701 -3.20 43.18 0.40
C GLU A 701 -1.93 42.48 -0.16
N ALA A 702 -1.59 41.30 0.34
CA ALA A 702 -0.45 40.53 -0.11
C ALA A 702 -0.59 40.17 -1.60
N SER A 703 -1.81 39.79 -2.06
CA SER A 703 -2.07 39.42 -3.44
C SER A 703 -1.81 40.57 -4.45
N GLU A 704 -1.99 41.83 -4.03
CA GLU A 704 -1.68 43.00 -4.86
C GLU A 704 -0.15 43.22 -5.00
N THR A 705 0.62 42.77 -4.00
CA THR A 705 2.09 42.84 -4.03
C THR A 705 2.71 41.66 -4.80
N ILE A 706 2.19 40.48 -4.61
CA ILE A 706 2.69 39.26 -5.28
C ILE A 706 2.32 39.23 -6.75
N GLY A 707 1.10 39.71 -7.09
CA GLY A 707 0.54 39.64 -8.45
C GLY A 707 -0.08 38.30 -8.80
N TYR A 708 -1.08 38.31 -9.68
CA TYR A 708 -1.74 37.08 -10.13
C TYR A 708 -1.06 36.50 -11.37
N PRO A 709 -1.05 35.15 -11.56
CA PRO A 709 -1.70 34.12 -10.72
C PRO A 709 -0.92 33.85 -9.43
N ILE A 710 -1.65 33.42 -8.39
CA ILE A 710 -1.11 33.13 -7.06
C ILE A 710 -1.47 31.67 -6.71
N VAL A 711 -0.52 30.94 -6.15
CA VAL A 711 -0.77 29.65 -5.52
C VAL A 711 -1.11 29.87 -4.04
N VAL A 712 -2.29 29.41 -3.62
CA VAL A 712 -2.74 29.49 -2.24
C VAL A 712 -2.47 28.13 -1.58
N ARG A 713 -1.69 28.15 -0.49
CA ARG A 713 -1.28 26.94 0.24
C ARG A 713 -1.66 27.05 1.71
N PRO A 714 -2.61 26.29 2.23
CA PRO A 714 -2.80 26.18 3.69
C PRO A 714 -1.55 25.59 4.35
N SER A 715 -1.23 26.08 5.57
CA SER A 715 -0.10 25.55 6.33
C SER A 715 -0.42 24.15 6.87
N TYR A 716 0.60 23.31 6.98
CA TYR A 716 0.52 21.95 7.55
C TYR A 716 -0.41 20.98 6.83
N VAL A 717 -0.55 21.10 5.50
CA VAL A 717 -1.31 20.15 4.69
C VAL A 717 -0.40 19.31 3.79
N LEU A 718 -0.75 18.04 3.65
CA LEU A 718 -0.01 17.05 2.89
C LEU A 718 -0.51 16.93 1.44
N GLY A 719 0.43 16.67 0.52
CA GLY A 719 0.13 16.27 -0.84
C GLY A 719 -0.78 17.26 -1.58
N GLY A 720 -0.56 18.56 -1.41
CA GLY A 720 -1.33 19.61 -2.09
C GLY A 720 -2.80 19.70 -1.68
N ARG A 721 -3.18 19.13 -0.54
CA ARG A 721 -4.57 19.22 -0.05
C ARG A 721 -4.99 20.69 0.10
N ALA A 722 -6.11 21.06 -0.49
CA ALA A 722 -6.61 22.44 -0.52
C ALA A 722 -5.58 23.46 -1.04
N MET A 723 -4.71 23.08 -1.99
CA MET A 723 -3.94 24.05 -2.79
C MET A 723 -4.77 24.49 -3.98
N GLU A 724 -4.76 25.79 -4.28
CA GLU A 724 -5.53 26.34 -5.41
C GLU A 724 -4.69 27.35 -6.18
N LEU A 725 -4.78 27.31 -7.50
CA LEU A 725 -4.23 28.34 -8.37
C LEU A 725 -5.29 29.40 -8.64
N VAL A 726 -5.07 30.58 -8.13
CA VAL A 726 -6.02 31.69 -8.16
C VAL A 726 -5.56 32.72 -9.17
N HIS A 727 -6.40 33.04 -10.14
CA HIS A 727 -6.07 33.95 -11.22
C HIS A 727 -6.54 35.40 -11.00
N LYS A 728 -7.41 35.63 -10.03
CA LYS A 728 -7.96 36.97 -9.77
C LYS A 728 -8.50 37.11 -8.34
N LYS A 729 -8.67 38.37 -7.92
CA LYS A 729 -9.07 38.76 -6.55
C LYS A 729 -10.40 38.14 -6.10
N GLU A 730 -11.36 38.01 -7.03
CA GLU A 730 -12.67 37.43 -6.72
C GLU A 730 -12.59 35.93 -6.39
N GLU A 731 -11.73 35.21 -7.10
CA GLU A 731 -11.46 33.80 -6.82
C GLU A 731 -10.79 33.62 -5.46
N LEU A 732 -9.79 34.47 -5.13
CA LEU A 732 -9.14 34.45 -3.83
C LEU A 732 -10.14 34.67 -2.69
N LYS A 733 -11.04 35.65 -2.82
CA LYS A 733 -12.09 35.91 -1.84
C LYS A 733 -13.02 34.72 -1.65
N LYS A 734 -13.45 34.11 -2.77
CA LYS A 734 -14.34 32.97 -2.74
C LYS A 734 -13.65 31.78 -2.07
N TYR A 735 -12.43 31.48 -2.46
CA TYR A 735 -11.66 30.36 -1.93
C TYR A 735 -11.41 30.49 -0.43
N LEU A 736 -10.95 31.65 0.04
CA LEU A 736 -10.69 31.90 1.46
C LEU A 736 -11.94 32.06 2.31
N GLY A 737 -13.08 32.40 1.70
CA GLY A 737 -14.37 32.56 2.41
C GLY A 737 -15.17 31.26 2.50
N GLU A 738 -15.04 30.36 1.53
CA GLU A 738 -15.87 29.15 1.40
C GLU A 738 -15.11 27.84 1.66
N ALA A 739 -13.82 27.79 1.34
CA ALA A 739 -13.08 26.54 1.30
C ALA A 739 -12.05 26.37 2.43
N VAL A 740 -11.56 27.45 3.05
CA VAL A 740 -10.47 27.41 4.01
C VAL A 740 -10.77 28.35 5.20
N GLU A 741 -10.69 27.78 6.39
CA GLU A 741 -10.73 28.55 7.64
C GLU A 741 -9.34 29.14 7.92
N ILE A 742 -9.24 30.44 7.93
CA ILE A 742 -8.01 31.18 8.25
C ILE A 742 -8.07 31.64 9.71
N SER A 743 -7.01 31.38 10.48
CA SER A 743 -6.86 31.88 11.83
C SER A 743 -5.37 32.14 12.16
N GLU A 744 -5.09 32.75 13.32
CA GLU A 744 -3.70 32.88 13.77
C GLU A 744 -2.97 31.56 13.90
N ASP A 745 -3.71 30.50 14.24
CA ASP A 745 -3.18 29.13 14.40
C ASP A 745 -3.17 28.34 13.07
N LYS A 746 -3.85 28.84 12.03
CA LYS A 746 -3.92 28.20 10.70
C LYS A 746 -3.60 29.23 9.60
N PRO A 747 -2.37 29.72 9.52
CA PRO A 747 -1.98 30.68 8.50
C PRO A 747 -1.96 30.06 7.10
N ILE A 748 -2.10 30.89 6.09
CA ILE A 748 -2.04 30.51 4.68
C ILE A 748 -0.83 31.17 4.02
N LEU A 749 -0.14 30.41 3.16
CA LEU A 749 0.91 30.89 2.30
C LEU A 749 0.36 31.27 0.93
N LEU A 750 0.72 32.44 0.46
CA LEU A 750 0.49 32.90 -0.91
C LEU A 750 1.83 32.93 -1.63
N ASP A 751 1.96 32.14 -2.71
CA ASP A 751 3.16 32.12 -3.53
C ASP A 751 2.88 32.70 -4.92
N SER A 752 3.85 33.39 -5.52
CA SER A 752 3.81 33.75 -6.93
C SER A 752 3.87 32.46 -7.78
N TYR A 753 2.99 32.33 -8.75
CA TYR A 753 3.01 31.22 -9.68
C TYR A 753 4.13 31.40 -10.73
N LEU A 754 5.02 30.43 -10.83
CA LEU A 754 6.12 30.42 -11.79
C LEU A 754 5.63 29.84 -13.13
N LYS A 755 5.00 30.66 -13.93
CA LYS A 755 4.46 30.26 -15.21
C LYS A 755 5.56 29.78 -16.15
N ASP A 756 5.32 28.68 -16.86
CA ASP A 756 6.22 28.05 -17.84
C ASP A 756 7.59 27.62 -17.26
N ALA A 757 7.72 27.46 -15.95
CA ALA A 757 8.93 26.95 -15.32
C ALA A 757 9.08 25.44 -15.60
N ILE A 758 10.32 24.98 -15.65
CA ILE A 758 10.69 23.57 -15.68
C ILE A 758 10.91 23.12 -14.25
N GLU A 759 10.15 22.14 -13.77
CA GLU A 759 10.31 21.58 -12.43
C GLU A 759 11.27 20.39 -12.43
N LEU A 760 11.99 20.26 -11.31
CA LEU A 760 12.96 19.17 -11.09
C LEU A 760 12.92 18.70 -9.65
N ASP A 761 13.14 17.41 -9.45
CA ASP A 761 13.46 16.80 -8.17
C ASP A 761 14.94 16.43 -8.09
N VAL A 762 15.56 16.69 -6.96
CA VAL A 762 16.96 16.32 -6.70
C VAL A 762 17.04 15.52 -5.41
N ASP A 763 17.46 14.27 -5.53
CA ASP A 763 17.67 13.41 -4.39
C ASP A 763 19.12 13.49 -3.91
N VAL A 764 19.28 13.59 -2.61
CA VAL A 764 20.56 13.77 -1.92
C VAL A 764 20.71 12.74 -0.81
N ILE A 765 21.90 12.18 -0.65
CA ILE A 765 22.26 11.39 0.51
C ILE A 765 23.47 12.01 1.23
N SER A 766 23.46 11.97 2.56
CA SER A 766 24.52 12.50 3.41
C SER A 766 24.77 11.66 4.65
N ASP A 767 26.00 11.50 5.03
CA ASP A 767 26.42 10.91 6.31
C ASP A 767 26.78 11.97 7.36
N GLY A 768 26.44 13.23 7.07
CA GLY A 768 26.83 14.40 7.89
C GLY A 768 28.20 14.96 7.58
N LYS A 769 29.00 14.33 6.69
CA LYS A 769 30.32 14.78 6.24
C LYS A 769 30.40 14.84 4.72
N ASP A 770 30.13 13.72 4.09
CA ASP A 770 30.09 13.57 2.64
C ASP A 770 28.66 13.66 2.15
N ILE A 771 28.43 14.39 1.07
CA ILE A 771 27.14 14.57 0.44
C ILE A 771 27.23 14.12 -0.99
N LYS A 772 26.29 13.27 -1.42
CA LYS A 772 26.18 12.76 -2.78
C LYS A 772 24.81 13.11 -3.35
N ILE A 773 24.78 13.45 -4.62
CA ILE A 773 23.53 13.60 -5.37
C ILE A 773 23.13 12.23 -5.92
N GLY A 774 21.97 11.74 -5.53
CA GLY A 774 21.35 10.51 -6.00
C GLY A 774 20.87 10.60 -7.43
N GLY A 775 20.16 11.67 -7.76
CA GLY A 775 19.64 11.91 -9.09
C GLY A 775 19.10 13.32 -9.27
N VAL A 776 18.93 13.72 -10.52
CA VAL A 776 18.19 14.92 -10.91
C VAL A 776 17.14 14.49 -11.91
N LEU A 777 15.88 14.58 -11.53
CA LEU A 777 14.72 14.21 -12.33
C LEU A 777 14.10 15.48 -12.90
N GLN A 778 13.86 15.52 -14.20
CA GLN A 778 13.18 16.63 -14.85
C GLN A 778 11.74 16.24 -15.14
N HIS A 779 10.78 17.05 -14.72
CA HIS A 779 9.38 16.84 -15.04
C HIS A 779 9.10 17.15 -16.53
N ILE A 780 8.22 16.36 -17.12
CA ILE A 780 7.77 16.56 -18.50
C ILE A 780 6.57 17.52 -18.53
N GLU A 781 5.72 17.45 -17.51
CA GLU A 781 4.57 18.32 -17.34
C GLU A 781 5.00 19.74 -16.94
N GLN A 782 4.12 20.67 -17.18
CA GLN A 782 4.32 22.08 -16.83
C GLN A 782 4.31 22.30 -15.32
N ALA A 783 5.03 23.31 -14.86
CA ALA A 783 5.00 23.73 -13.47
C ALA A 783 3.56 23.96 -12.95
N GLY A 784 3.34 23.55 -11.71
CA GLY A 784 2.03 23.60 -11.07
C GLY A 784 1.28 22.26 -11.10
N ILE A 785 1.81 21.23 -11.77
CA ILE A 785 1.38 19.84 -11.61
C ILE A 785 2.24 19.20 -10.52
N HIS A 786 1.61 18.55 -9.56
CA HIS A 786 2.32 17.90 -8.47
C HIS A 786 3.36 16.90 -9.00
N SER A 787 4.54 16.82 -8.38
CA SER A 787 5.64 15.94 -8.81
C SER A 787 5.20 14.47 -8.92
N GLY A 788 4.38 13.99 -8.00
CA GLY A 788 3.82 12.63 -8.02
C GLY A 788 2.86 12.34 -9.19
N ASP A 789 2.32 13.38 -9.84
CA ASP A 789 1.42 13.28 -11.00
C ASP A 789 2.13 13.58 -12.31
N SER A 790 3.43 13.86 -12.25
CA SER A 790 4.25 14.20 -13.41
C SER A 790 5.06 13.01 -13.91
N ALA A 791 5.14 12.84 -15.23
CA ALA A 791 6.14 11.98 -15.82
C ALA A 791 7.51 12.65 -15.71
N CYS A 792 8.53 11.89 -15.31
CA CYS A 792 9.87 12.41 -15.07
C CYS A 792 10.90 11.74 -15.99
N SER A 793 11.89 12.51 -16.41
CA SER A 793 13.06 12.01 -17.14
C SER A 793 14.30 12.06 -16.28
N LEU A 794 15.01 10.96 -16.22
CA LEU A 794 16.32 10.82 -15.59
C LEU A 794 17.31 10.24 -16.61
N PRO A 795 18.36 10.95 -16.98
CA PRO A 795 18.76 12.30 -16.58
C PRO A 795 17.89 13.42 -17.21
N PRO A 796 18.01 14.67 -16.73
CA PRO A 796 17.36 15.82 -17.37
C PRO A 796 17.70 15.93 -18.85
N TYR A 797 16.70 16.22 -19.68
CA TYR A 797 16.84 16.18 -21.13
C TYR A 797 16.91 17.55 -21.82
N SER A 798 16.33 18.61 -21.20
CA SER A 798 16.20 19.92 -21.85
C SER A 798 17.08 21.02 -21.24
N LEU A 799 17.67 20.81 -20.06
CA LEU A 799 18.45 21.81 -19.37
C LEU A 799 19.94 21.74 -19.69
N ASP A 800 20.58 22.89 -19.78
CA ASP A 800 22.02 23.00 -19.94
C ASP A 800 22.77 22.40 -18.73
N LYS A 801 23.90 21.73 -19.02
CA LYS A 801 24.80 21.19 -17.97
C LYS A 801 25.19 22.21 -16.90
N LYS A 802 25.31 23.49 -17.27
CA LYS A 802 25.64 24.56 -16.33
C LYS A 802 24.52 24.75 -15.30
N ILE A 803 23.26 24.74 -15.73
CA ILE A 803 22.09 24.83 -14.83
C ILE A 803 22.00 23.60 -13.93
N ILE A 804 22.16 22.41 -14.50
CA ILE A 804 22.15 21.16 -13.73
C ILE A 804 23.23 21.14 -12.64
N ASN A 805 24.45 21.58 -12.97
CA ASN A 805 25.54 21.67 -12.00
C ASN A 805 25.27 22.71 -10.90
N GLU A 806 24.65 23.82 -11.24
CA GLU A 806 24.25 24.84 -10.27
C GLU A 806 23.14 24.30 -9.33
N ILE A 807 22.14 23.60 -9.86
CA ILE A 807 21.10 22.92 -9.09
C ILE A 807 21.73 21.95 -8.09
N LYS A 808 22.62 21.07 -8.55
CA LYS A 808 23.36 20.15 -7.68
C LYS A 808 24.17 20.87 -6.58
N ALA A 809 24.82 21.95 -6.92
CA ALA A 809 25.59 22.77 -5.97
C ALA A 809 24.67 23.40 -4.89
N GLN A 810 23.49 23.89 -5.30
CA GLN A 810 22.50 24.44 -4.38
C GLN A 810 21.92 23.35 -3.46
N ALA A 811 21.59 22.18 -3.98
CA ALA A 811 21.13 21.05 -3.17
C ALA A 811 22.17 20.62 -2.13
N VAL A 812 23.44 20.52 -2.51
CA VAL A 812 24.55 20.24 -1.58
C VAL A 812 24.69 21.33 -0.53
N LYS A 813 24.50 22.62 -0.89
CA LYS A 813 24.58 23.74 0.04
C LYS A 813 23.45 23.69 1.09
N ILE A 814 22.25 23.34 0.68
CA ILE A 814 21.10 23.16 1.57
C ILE A 814 21.37 21.97 2.52
N ALA A 815 21.78 20.82 2.00
CA ALA A 815 22.08 19.64 2.80
C ALA A 815 23.15 19.88 3.87
N LYS A 816 24.18 20.69 3.56
CA LYS A 816 25.21 21.09 4.51
C LYS A 816 24.66 21.98 5.62
N GLU A 817 23.87 22.97 5.27
CA GLU A 817 23.33 23.94 6.23
C GLU A 817 22.31 23.28 7.17
N LEU A 818 21.53 22.35 6.67
CA LEU A 818 20.59 21.56 7.45
C LEU A 818 21.27 20.40 8.21
N ASN A 819 22.57 20.18 8.00
CA ASN A 819 23.31 19.06 8.58
C ASN A 819 22.59 17.72 8.39
N ILE A 820 22.13 17.47 7.16
CA ILE A 820 21.37 16.26 6.81
C ILE A 820 22.20 15.00 7.11
N ILE A 821 21.56 14.04 7.77
CA ILE A 821 22.06 12.68 7.96
C ILE A 821 21.02 11.72 7.44
N GLY A 822 21.29 11.04 6.34
CA GLY A 822 20.34 10.22 5.60
C GLY A 822 19.97 10.87 4.28
N LEU A 823 18.68 10.96 3.99
CA LEU A 823 18.14 11.32 2.70
C LEU A 823 17.51 12.72 2.70
N MET A 824 17.53 13.38 1.56
CA MET A 824 16.85 14.65 1.33
C MET A 824 16.45 14.79 -0.12
N ASN A 825 15.20 15.15 -0.37
CA ASN A 825 14.72 15.58 -1.68
C ASN A 825 14.59 17.10 -1.71
N VAL A 826 14.95 17.71 -2.82
CA VAL A 826 14.80 19.16 -3.07
C VAL A 826 14.08 19.35 -4.38
N GLN A 827 12.96 20.07 -4.34
CA GLN A 827 12.24 20.47 -5.55
C GLN A 827 12.71 21.85 -6.03
N PHE A 828 13.05 21.93 -7.29
CA PHE A 828 13.49 23.12 -7.98
C PHE A 828 12.55 23.51 -9.12
N ALA A 829 12.48 24.79 -9.40
CA ALA A 829 11.91 25.31 -10.65
C ALA A 829 12.92 26.17 -11.38
N VAL A 830 12.97 26.03 -12.71
CA VAL A 830 13.87 26.81 -13.57
C VAL A 830 13.04 27.60 -14.59
N ILE A 831 13.22 28.91 -14.58
CA ILE A 831 12.61 29.81 -15.55
C ILE A 831 13.68 30.77 -16.09
N GLU A 832 13.79 30.91 -17.42
CA GLU A 832 14.78 31.79 -18.08
C GLU A 832 16.22 31.63 -17.55
N ASN A 833 16.62 30.41 -17.19
CA ASN A 833 17.89 30.04 -16.54
C ASN A 833 18.05 30.52 -15.08
N GLU A 834 17.03 31.05 -14.45
CA GLU A 834 17.00 31.32 -13.02
C GLU A 834 16.46 30.10 -12.27
N ILE A 835 17.09 29.77 -11.15
CA ILE A 835 16.77 28.59 -10.33
C ILE A 835 16.03 29.07 -9.08
N PHE A 836 14.90 28.46 -8.81
CA PHE A 836 14.08 28.71 -7.63
C PHE A 836 13.91 27.39 -6.85
N ILE A 837 13.94 27.48 -5.51
CA ILE A 837 13.67 26.35 -4.64
C ILE A 837 12.19 26.38 -4.26
N ILE A 838 11.52 25.27 -4.44
CA ILE A 838 10.08 25.13 -4.12
C ILE A 838 9.90 24.55 -2.73
N GLU A 839 10.53 23.40 -2.45
CA GLU A 839 10.51 22.79 -1.12
C GLU A 839 11.71 21.86 -0.89
N VAL A 840 11.93 21.51 0.37
CA VAL A 840 12.96 20.57 0.80
C VAL A 840 12.32 19.55 1.74
N ASN A 841 12.47 18.28 1.40
CA ASN A 841 11.99 17.18 2.22
C ASN A 841 13.20 16.38 2.72
N PRO A 842 13.49 16.35 4.04
CA PRO A 842 14.60 15.58 4.60
C PRO A 842 14.25 14.07 4.70
N ARG A 843 13.87 13.49 3.58
CA ARG A 843 13.43 12.10 3.43
C ARG A 843 13.57 11.68 1.96
N ASP A 844 13.76 10.39 1.72
CA ASP A 844 13.87 9.68 0.44
C ASP A 844 15.22 9.69 -0.27
N ALA A 845 15.72 8.52 -0.67
CA ALA A 845 16.44 8.09 -1.88
C ALA A 845 17.08 6.69 -1.78
N ASN A 846 17.39 6.08 -2.92
CA ASN A 846 17.99 4.73 -3.04
C ASN A 846 19.50 4.76 -3.21
N ASN A 847 20.24 3.76 -2.68
CA ASN A 847 21.71 3.68 -2.67
C ASN A 847 22.29 2.55 -3.52
N LEU A 848 23.34 2.89 -4.30
CA LEU A 848 24.29 1.93 -4.87
C LEU A 848 25.67 2.13 -4.20
N ASN A 849 26.19 1.10 -3.50
CA ASN A 849 27.47 1.17 -2.76
C ASN A 849 28.69 0.98 -3.66
N ILE A 850 28.93 1.89 -4.61
CA ILE A 850 30.09 1.87 -5.53
C ILE A 850 30.99 3.08 -5.25
N ARG A 851 32.28 2.82 -5.04
CA ARG A 851 33.31 3.86 -4.79
C ARG A 851 34.20 4.04 -6.00
N ASP A 852 34.75 5.25 -6.17
CA ASP A 852 35.72 5.54 -7.23
C ASP A 852 36.97 4.62 -7.17
N GLY A 853 37.37 4.10 -8.33
CA GLY A 853 38.49 3.16 -8.43
C GLY A 853 38.16 1.71 -8.13
N ASN A 854 36.91 1.37 -7.69
CA ASN A 854 36.53 -0.03 -7.53
C ASN A 854 36.54 -0.76 -8.87
N ASP A 855 36.87 -2.04 -8.84
CA ASP A 855 36.60 -2.93 -9.95
C ASP A 855 35.08 -3.26 -9.93
N VAL A 856 34.42 -3.06 -11.04
CA VAL A 856 32.96 -3.32 -11.18
C VAL A 856 32.70 -4.18 -12.39
N TRP A 857 31.67 -5.01 -12.29
CA TRP A 857 31.11 -5.73 -13.43
C TRP A 857 29.98 -4.90 -14.05
N VAL A 858 30.12 -4.57 -15.32
CA VAL A 858 29.05 -3.99 -16.12
C VAL A 858 28.42 -5.13 -16.93
N SER A 859 27.15 -5.39 -16.69
CA SER A 859 26.41 -6.48 -17.36
C SER A 859 25.29 -5.88 -18.22
N GLY A 860 25.26 -6.25 -19.48
CA GLY A 860 24.16 -5.93 -20.37
C GLY A 860 22.94 -6.86 -20.14
N PRO A 861 21.76 -6.49 -20.67
CA PRO A 861 20.54 -7.28 -20.50
C PRO A 861 20.64 -8.73 -21.01
N GLU A 862 21.56 -9.00 -21.92
CA GLU A 862 21.80 -10.35 -22.47
C GLU A 862 22.75 -11.22 -21.62
N GLY A 863 23.07 -10.79 -20.41
CA GLY A 863 23.94 -11.51 -19.48
C GLY A 863 25.44 -11.45 -19.83
N ALA A 864 25.82 -10.80 -20.90
CA ALA A 864 27.21 -10.50 -21.18
C ALA A 864 27.72 -9.47 -20.17
N ARG A 865 28.94 -9.68 -19.63
CA ARG A 865 29.52 -8.79 -18.63
C ARG A 865 30.99 -8.52 -18.90
N ILE A 866 31.42 -7.33 -18.56
CA ILE A 866 32.82 -6.92 -18.61
C ILE A 866 33.23 -6.35 -17.26
N LYS A 867 34.53 -6.51 -16.93
CA LYS A 867 35.11 -5.94 -15.71
C LYS A 867 35.80 -4.62 -16.06
N VAL A 868 35.43 -3.56 -15.41
CA VAL A 868 36.02 -2.23 -15.60
C VAL A 868 36.29 -1.57 -14.25
N LYS A 869 37.20 -0.58 -14.24
CA LYS A 869 37.34 0.29 -13.08
C LYS A 869 36.26 1.35 -13.07
N ALA A 870 35.55 1.45 -11.97
CA ALA A 870 34.59 2.52 -11.77
C ALA A 870 35.33 3.86 -11.62
N MET A 871 34.92 4.86 -12.37
CA MET A 871 35.24 6.25 -12.11
C MET A 871 33.95 6.95 -11.71
N VAL A 872 33.79 7.18 -10.43
CA VAL A 872 32.64 7.91 -9.89
C VAL A 872 32.84 9.37 -10.26
N THR A 873 31.99 9.91 -11.13
CA THR A 873 32.14 11.24 -11.70
C THR A 873 30.79 11.89 -11.92
N GLU A 874 30.73 13.19 -11.73
CA GLU A 874 29.58 14.03 -12.06
C GLU A 874 29.37 14.26 -13.57
N ARG A 875 30.20 13.67 -14.43
CA ARG A 875 30.10 13.84 -15.91
C ARG A 875 28.94 13.07 -16.54
N VAL A 876 28.38 12.13 -15.81
CA VAL A 876 27.16 11.38 -16.19
C VAL A 876 26.23 11.36 -14.99
N GLY A 877 24.91 11.40 -15.24
CA GLY A 877 23.93 11.32 -14.16
C GLY A 877 24.03 9.99 -13.40
N GLU A 878 23.62 9.95 -12.13
CA GLU A 878 23.48 8.70 -11.38
C GLU A 878 22.49 7.76 -12.06
N GLY A 879 22.70 6.46 -11.86
CA GLY A 879 21.98 5.44 -12.60
C GLY A 879 22.38 5.32 -14.09
N VAL A 880 23.25 6.23 -14.59
CA VAL A 880 23.77 6.20 -15.95
C VAL A 880 25.25 5.88 -15.94
N ALA A 881 25.64 4.80 -16.62
CA ALA A 881 27.03 4.46 -16.87
C ALA A 881 27.43 4.86 -18.30
N PHE A 882 28.47 5.68 -18.41
CA PHE A 882 29.06 6.03 -19.71
C PHE A 882 30.26 5.14 -19.99
N MET A 883 30.20 4.40 -21.09
CA MET A 883 31.34 3.65 -21.61
C MET A 883 31.78 4.26 -22.95
N PRO A 884 33.02 4.76 -23.04
CA PRO A 884 33.53 5.30 -24.29
C PRO A 884 33.59 4.25 -25.39
N PHE A 885 33.08 4.56 -26.57
CA PHE A 885 33.17 3.66 -27.73
C PHE A 885 34.60 3.46 -28.30
N HIS A 886 35.59 4.19 -27.78
CA HIS A 886 36.95 4.15 -28.28
C HIS A 886 37.78 2.98 -27.72
N PHE A 887 37.24 2.21 -26.76
CA PHE A 887 37.90 0.99 -26.32
C PHE A 887 37.61 -0.15 -27.29
N GLY A 888 38.60 -0.87 -27.67
CA GLY A 888 38.52 -1.99 -28.59
C GLY A 888 39.67 -2.95 -28.44
N GLY A 889 39.67 -3.97 -29.31
CA GLY A 889 40.70 -4.99 -29.30
C GLY A 889 40.37 -6.22 -28.48
N HIS A 890 39.35 -6.15 -27.60
CA HIS A 890 38.82 -7.28 -26.83
C HIS A 890 37.31 -7.39 -27.04
N TYR A 891 36.79 -8.62 -27.13
CA TYR A 891 35.38 -8.93 -27.14
C TYR A 891 35.12 -10.18 -26.32
N GLN A 892 34.32 -10.10 -25.32
CA GLN A 892 34.02 -11.17 -24.35
C GLN A 892 35.31 -11.81 -23.81
N GLY A 893 36.28 -10.98 -23.41
CA GLY A 893 37.56 -11.44 -22.85
C GLY A 893 38.56 -11.99 -23.89
N LYS A 894 38.22 -12.05 -25.18
CA LYS A 894 39.11 -12.54 -26.24
C LYS A 894 39.78 -11.38 -26.95
N VAL A 895 41.12 -11.49 -27.16
CA VAL A 895 41.90 -10.51 -27.93
C VAL A 895 41.51 -10.64 -29.40
N LEU A 896 41.09 -9.53 -30.02
CA LEU A 896 40.69 -9.45 -31.44
C LEU A 896 41.66 -8.63 -32.29
N ARG A 897 42.81 -8.23 -31.74
CA ARG A 897 43.76 -7.35 -32.39
C ARG A 897 44.13 -7.79 -33.81
N ASP A 898 44.32 -9.07 -34.02
CA ASP A 898 44.68 -9.63 -35.32
C ASP A 898 43.55 -9.70 -36.34
N LYS A 899 42.30 -9.34 -35.92
CA LYS A 899 41.12 -9.29 -36.79
C LYS A 899 40.83 -7.90 -37.33
N TYR A 900 41.54 -6.85 -36.86
CA TYR A 900 41.38 -5.51 -37.40
C TYR A 900 42.10 -5.34 -38.75
N PRO A 901 41.56 -4.60 -39.69
CA PRO A 901 42.24 -4.21 -40.90
C PRO A 901 43.53 -3.45 -40.56
N LYS A 902 44.59 -3.62 -41.34
CA LYS A 902 45.87 -2.90 -41.20
C LYS A 902 45.62 -1.39 -41.10
N GLY A 903 45.99 -0.75 -40.01
CA GLY A 903 45.80 0.68 -39.76
C GLY A 903 44.51 1.05 -39.06
N ALA A 904 43.69 0.08 -38.69
CA ALA A 904 42.41 0.27 -37.92
C ALA A 904 42.53 -0.23 -36.47
N ASP A 905 43.73 -0.23 -35.91
CA ASP A 905 43.92 -0.60 -34.50
C ASP A 905 43.17 0.38 -33.57
N PRO A 906 42.51 -0.10 -32.54
CA PRO A 906 41.89 0.79 -31.55
C PRO A 906 42.92 1.66 -30.84
N ILE A 907 42.60 2.94 -30.65
CA ILE A 907 43.48 3.93 -30.00
C ILE A 907 43.82 3.53 -28.55
N VAL A 908 42.85 2.91 -27.90
CA VAL A 908 43.00 2.39 -26.51
C VAL A 908 42.50 0.96 -26.47
N LEU A 909 43.33 0.04 -25.97
CA LEU A 909 42.95 -1.36 -25.78
C LEU A 909 42.04 -1.53 -24.58
N GLY A 910 40.92 -2.24 -24.78
CA GLY A 910 39.94 -2.58 -23.76
C GLY A 910 38.80 -3.42 -24.31
N GLU A 911 37.84 -3.75 -23.47
CA GLU A 911 36.64 -4.45 -23.91
C GLU A 911 35.76 -3.55 -24.75
N SER A 912 35.16 -4.14 -25.78
CA SER A 912 34.22 -3.44 -26.65
C SER A 912 32.89 -3.20 -25.92
N THR A 913 32.36 -1.98 -26.00
CA THR A 913 31.02 -1.64 -25.49
C THR A 913 29.93 -2.50 -26.13
N ASN A 914 30.14 -2.97 -27.36
CA ASN A 914 29.22 -3.89 -28.03
C ASN A 914 29.06 -5.23 -27.31
N THR A 915 29.96 -5.57 -26.37
CA THR A 915 29.83 -6.77 -25.52
C THR A 915 28.61 -6.68 -24.61
N VAL A 916 28.21 -5.48 -24.16
CA VAL A 916 27.13 -5.26 -23.18
C VAL A 916 25.92 -4.50 -23.75
N GLN A 917 25.98 -4.06 -24.99
CA GLN A 917 24.87 -3.35 -25.63
C GLN A 917 23.81 -4.31 -26.21
N THR A 918 22.57 -3.89 -26.15
CA THR A 918 21.45 -4.56 -26.83
C THR A 918 21.29 -4.07 -28.26
N TYR A 919 20.66 -4.92 -29.10
CA TYR A 919 20.29 -4.58 -30.47
C TYR A 919 18.87 -3.97 -30.45
N GLY A 920 18.75 -2.69 -30.10
CA GLY A 920 17.51 -1.91 -30.27
C GLY A 920 17.47 -1.22 -31.63
N TYR A 921 16.28 -1.10 -32.22
CA TYR A 921 16.06 -0.33 -33.43
C TYR A 921 14.94 0.68 -33.20
N ASP A 922 15.15 1.92 -33.65
CA ASP A 922 14.06 2.86 -33.78
C ASP A 922 13.07 2.36 -34.84
N SER A 923 11.79 2.21 -34.46
CA SER A 923 10.77 1.60 -35.31
C SER A 923 10.42 2.42 -36.56
N VAL A 924 10.73 3.70 -36.58
CA VAL A 924 10.43 4.62 -37.68
C VAL A 924 11.66 4.78 -38.58
N THR A 925 12.82 5.01 -38.00
CA THR A 925 14.04 5.29 -38.79
C THR A 925 14.87 4.05 -39.07
N GLN A 926 14.60 2.92 -38.40
CA GLN A 926 15.36 1.65 -38.46
C GLN A 926 16.85 1.82 -38.06
N MET A 927 17.17 2.89 -37.34
CA MET A 927 18.51 3.09 -36.81
C MET A 927 18.70 2.33 -35.52
N GLN A 928 19.87 1.71 -35.35
CA GLN A 928 20.22 1.00 -34.15
C GLN A 928 20.39 1.96 -32.99
N GLU A 929 19.67 1.73 -31.89
CA GLU A 929 19.81 2.49 -30.65
C GLU A 929 21.05 2.00 -29.87
N THR A 930 22.23 2.48 -30.24
CA THR A 930 23.49 2.14 -29.61
C THR A 930 23.93 3.11 -28.51
N LYS A 931 23.19 4.21 -28.32
CA LYS A 931 23.58 5.30 -27.40
C LYS A 931 23.01 5.14 -25.98
N ALA A 932 21.98 4.31 -25.79
CA ALA A 932 21.41 4.01 -24.48
C ALA A 932 21.11 2.52 -24.38
N THR A 933 21.63 1.88 -23.37
CA THR A 933 21.39 0.45 -23.11
C THR A 933 21.27 0.27 -21.60
N LEU A 934 20.24 -0.44 -21.14
CA LEU A 934 20.13 -0.84 -19.75
C LEU A 934 21.27 -1.79 -19.40
N CYS A 935 21.99 -1.51 -18.34
CA CYS A 935 23.05 -2.40 -17.82
C CYS A 935 23.02 -2.40 -16.31
N SER A 936 23.44 -3.49 -15.70
CA SER A 936 23.70 -3.56 -14.27
C SER A 936 25.18 -3.44 -13.96
N ILE A 937 25.54 -2.77 -12.89
CA ILE A 937 26.92 -2.60 -12.43
C ILE A 937 27.01 -3.16 -11.02
N MET A 938 27.96 -4.08 -10.80
CA MET A 938 28.20 -4.71 -9.50
C MET A 938 29.66 -4.62 -9.13
N PRO A 939 30.02 -4.56 -7.83
CA PRO A 939 31.41 -4.71 -7.38
C PRO A 939 32.00 -6.00 -7.92
N ALA A 940 33.25 -5.97 -8.29
CA ALA A 940 33.98 -7.11 -8.86
C ALA A 940 34.69 -7.95 -7.81
#